data_cb12cc1e9c65bbfea4de6c80c39e019a
#
_entry.id   cb12cc1e9c65bbfea4de6c80c39e019a
#
_cell.length_a   1.000
_cell.length_b   1.000
_cell.length_c   1.000
_cell.angle_alpha   90.00
_cell.angle_beta   90.00
_cell.angle_gamma   90.00
#
_symmetry.space_group_name_H-M   'P 1'
#
loop_
_entity.id
_entity.type
_entity.pdbx_description
1 polymer ?
#
loop_
_entity_poly.entity_id
_entity_poly.type
_entity_poly.pdbx_seq_one_letter_code
_entity_poly.pdbx_strand_id
1 'polypeptide(L)'
;MSKELAKTYDPKGIEDRLYKKWMDNGYFHAKVNPDKKPFTIVMPPPNVTGQLHMGHALDETMQDILIRFKRMQGYEALWQPGTDHAAIATEVKVTEKLRKEGIDKNEIGRDEFMKHAWAWKEEYGGKIINQLKKLGASADWERERFTMDEGCSKAVQEVFIRLYEKGYIYKGSRIINWCPVCQTSISDAEVVHEDQDGFFWHINYPIVGEEGRFVEIATTRPETLLGDTAVAVNPEDERYKDLVGKMLKLPLTDREIPVIADEYVDKEFGTGCVKITPAHDPNDFEVGRRHNLEEINILNDDATINSLGGKYAGMDRYEARKAMVEDLKEQGLLVKVVPHSHSVGTHDRCGTTVEPMIKPQWFLKMDEMAKAAIKTLDDGNLQFVPARFDKTYLHWLENIRDWCISRQLWWGHRIPAYYCDECGEMVVGREMPEKCPKCGCTHMHQDEDTLDTWFSSALWPFSTLGWPDKTPELEYFYPTDVLVTGYDIIFFWVIRMVFSALEQTGETPFHHVLIHGLVRDSQGRKMSKSLGNGIDPLEVIDKYGADALRLTLMTGNAPGNDMRFYWERVESSRNFANKIWNASRFIMMNLEGKTVTAPEDLNALCNEDKWILSRLNTVIRDVTENMDKYELGIAVQKVYDFLWDELCDWYIEMAKVRLWKAEENPAAANDALWTLRTALTQGLKLLHPFMPFITEEIYCTLLPEEESIMISDWPVYRDEMDFADAEKAVSSFQEVVRGIRNTRNEMNVPQNRKTNIYIVGKDAECCARFESCKKSFTNLAFAKEIHVQQDKNGIGEDAVSIVVADGVVYLPLEDLIDREKEIERLTKEQERLTKEIARCEGMLNNPNFVNKAPAAKVEAEKEKLEKYKEMKEKVNLQLTQMVK
;
A
#
# COMPACT_ATOMS: atom_id res chain seq x y z
N MET A 1 -23.33 6.44 -37.69
CA MET A 1 -22.75 5.07 -37.74
C MET A 1 -22.47 4.68 -36.33
N SER A 2 -23.15 3.68 -35.81
CA SER A 2 -22.80 3.14 -34.47
C SER A 2 -21.36 2.65 -34.49
N LYS A 3 -20.55 3.11 -33.60
CA LYS A 3 -19.16 2.66 -33.43
C LYS A 3 -19.22 1.24 -32.87
N GLU A 4 -18.87 0.23 -33.64
CA GLU A 4 -18.73 -1.14 -33.11
C GLU A 4 -17.47 -1.25 -32.22
N LEU A 5 -17.59 -1.95 -31.12
CA LEU A 5 -16.42 -2.35 -30.33
C LEU A 5 -15.55 -3.33 -31.12
N ALA A 6 -14.24 -3.18 -31.07
CA ALA A 6 -13.28 -4.11 -31.66
C ALA A 6 -13.51 -5.56 -31.21
N LYS A 7 -13.09 -6.54 -31.99
CA LYS A 7 -13.27 -7.97 -31.66
C LYS A 7 -12.62 -8.39 -30.36
N THR A 8 -11.49 -7.77 -30.01
CA THR A 8 -10.74 -8.00 -28.77
C THR A 8 -10.47 -6.66 -28.10
N TYR A 9 -10.47 -6.66 -26.77
CA TYR A 9 -10.04 -5.50 -26.01
C TYR A 9 -8.52 -5.36 -26.10
N ASP A 10 -8.06 -4.20 -26.59
CA ASP A 10 -6.66 -3.82 -26.57
C ASP A 10 -6.53 -2.46 -25.87
N PRO A 11 -5.95 -2.38 -24.65
CA PRO A 11 -5.81 -1.13 -23.93
C PRO A 11 -4.90 -0.11 -24.64
N LYS A 12 -3.95 -0.60 -25.47
CA LYS A 12 -3.03 0.27 -26.19
C LYS A 12 -3.78 1.18 -27.17
N GLY A 13 -3.52 2.45 -27.10
CA GLY A 13 -4.19 3.47 -27.88
C GLY A 13 -5.59 3.86 -27.38
N ILE A 14 -6.31 3.00 -26.68
CA ILE A 14 -7.57 3.36 -26.00
C ILE A 14 -7.27 4.24 -24.80
N GLU A 15 -6.37 3.83 -23.91
CA GLU A 15 -6.03 4.52 -22.68
C GLU A 15 -5.50 5.93 -22.95
N ASP A 16 -4.52 6.09 -23.83
CA ASP A 16 -3.95 7.40 -24.18
C ASP A 16 -5.00 8.35 -24.79
N ARG A 17 -5.86 7.81 -25.67
CA ARG A 17 -6.92 8.59 -26.33
C ARG A 17 -7.98 9.06 -25.34
N LEU A 18 -8.40 8.18 -24.42
CA LEU A 18 -9.40 8.52 -23.43
C LEU A 18 -8.84 9.49 -22.39
N TYR A 19 -7.61 9.26 -21.92
CA TYR A 19 -6.97 10.18 -20.99
C TYR A 19 -6.84 11.60 -21.57
N LYS A 20 -6.43 11.69 -22.85
CA LYS A 20 -6.40 12.96 -23.57
C LYS A 20 -7.80 13.59 -23.66
N LYS A 21 -8.84 12.81 -23.98
CA LYS A 21 -10.24 13.30 -24.01
C LYS A 21 -10.63 13.90 -22.68
N TRP A 22 -10.34 13.23 -21.56
CA TRP A 22 -10.69 13.73 -20.23
C TRP A 22 -9.95 15.02 -19.87
N MET A 23 -8.67 15.13 -20.20
CA MET A 23 -7.86 16.33 -20.02
C MET A 23 -8.37 17.50 -20.88
N ASP A 24 -8.60 17.26 -22.17
CA ASP A 24 -9.05 18.30 -23.10
C ASP A 24 -10.43 18.88 -22.74
N ASN A 25 -11.29 18.10 -22.06
CA ASN A 25 -12.61 18.54 -21.60
C ASN A 25 -12.59 19.06 -20.15
N GLY A 26 -11.45 19.04 -19.47
CA GLY A 26 -11.31 19.58 -18.12
C GLY A 26 -12.09 18.83 -17.04
N TYR A 27 -12.36 17.53 -17.22
CA TYR A 27 -13.17 16.74 -16.26
C TYR A 27 -12.50 16.54 -14.90
N PHE A 28 -11.19 16.78 -14.80
CA PHE A 28 -10.43 16.67 -13.56
C PHE A 28 -10.39 17.97 -12.76
N HIS A 29 -10.70 19.09 -13.41
CA HIS A 29 -10.57 20.41 -12.80
C HIS A 29 -11.75 20.71 -11.88
N ALA A 30 -11.44 20.92 -10.58
CA ALA A 30 -12.41 21.31 -9.56
C ALA A 30 -12.51 22.83 -9.45
N LYS A 31 -13.71 23.34 -9.22
CA LYS A 31 -14.00 24.77 -9.12
C LYS A 31 -14.66 25.10 -7.78
N VAL A 32 -14.40 26.28 -7.27
CA VAL A 32 -15.17 26.78 -6.14
C VAL A 32 -16.63 26.94 -6.57
N ASN A 33 -17.51 26.10 -6.04
CA ASN A 33 -18.92 26.05 -6.39
C ASN A 33 -19.80 25.93 -5.13
N PRO A 34 -20.40 27.04 -4.64
CA PRO A 34 -21.20 27.02 -3.43
C PRO A 34 -22.46 26.13 -3.48
N ASP A 35 -22.92 25.75 -4.68
CA ASP A 35 -24.08 24.89 -4.88
C ASP A 35 -23.77 23.39 -4.70
N LYS A 36 -22.47 23.03 -4.65
CA LYS A 36 -22.01 21.67 -4.45
C LYS A 36 -21.24 21.53 -3.15
N LYS A 37 -21.26 20.31 -2.59
CA LYS A 37 -20.37 20.00 -1.47
C LYS A 37 -18.97 19.70 -2.00
N PRO A 38 -17.90 20.25 -1.40
CA PRO A 38 -16.54 19.84 -1.74
C PRO A 38 -16.25 18.43 -1.25
N PHE A 39 -15.35 17.76 -1.93
CA PHE A 39 -14.64 16.57 -1.44
C PHE A 39 -13.18 16.68 -1.87
N THR A 40 -12.28 16.74 -0.92
CA THR A 40 -10.88 17.06 -1.19
C THR A 40 -9.95 15.96 -0.69
N ILE A 41 -9.04 15.55 -1.57
CA ILE A 41 -7.87 14.73 -1.23
C ILE A 41 -6.62 15.48 -1.65
N VAL A 42 -5.64 15.59 -0.74
CA VAL A 42 -4.29 16.01 -1.12
C VAL A 42 -3.46 14.77 -1.42
N MET A 43 -2.90 14.71 -2.62
CA MET A 43 -2.02 13.60 -3.02
C MET A 43 -0.76 13.61 -2.15
N PRO A 44 -0.36 12.48 -1.54
CA PRO A 44 0.98 12.37 -0.97
C PRO A 44 2.01 12.71 -2.05
N PRO A 45 2.73 13.85 -1.94
CA PRO A 45 3.54 14.30 -3.05
C PRO A 45 4.74 13.37 -3.24
N PRO A 46 4.86 12.64 -4.38
CA PRO A 46 5.99 11.74 -4.57
C PRO A 46 7.31 12.49 -4.59
N ASN A 47 8.32 11.89 -3.96
CA ASN A 47 9.68 12.42 -3.91
C ASN A 47 10.32 12.43 -5.30
N VAL A 48 10.92 13.55 -5.73
CA VAL A 48 11.61 13.66 -7.03
C VAL A 48 12.97 12.91 -7.07
N THR A 49 13.03 11.75 -6.42
CA THR A 49 14.25 10.92 -6.30
C THR A 49 14.35 9.80 -7.33
N GLY A 50 13.30 9.58 -8.11
CA GLY A 50 13.28 8.53 -9.12
C GLY A 50 11.88 8.22 -9.64
N GLN A 51 11.72 7.05 -10.24
CA GLN A 51 10.43 6.57 -10.76
C GLN A 51 9.53 6.05 -9.64
N LEU A 52 8.22 6.10 -9.86
CA LEU A 52 7.22 5.49 -8.99
C LEU A 52 7.41 3.97 -8.88
N HIS A 53 7.01 3.41 -7.77
CA HIS A 53 6.99 1.98 -7.52
C HIS A 53 5.57 1.50 -7.21
N MET A 54 5.40 0.20 -7.03
CA MET A 54 4.07 -0.42 -6.84
C MET A 54 3.32 0.11 -5.61
N GLY A 55 4.02 0.55 -4.56
CA GLY A 55 3.39 1.21 -3.40
C GLY A 55 2.70 2.52 -3.77
N HIS A 56 3.32 3.35 -4.60
CA HIS A 56 2.68 4.56 -5.14
C HIS A 56 1.47 4.21 -6.02
N ALA A 57 1.59 3.17 -6.87
CA ALA A 57 0.46 2.74 -7.70
C ALA A 57 -0.76 2.30 -6.86
N LEU A 58 -0.53 1.66 -5.70
CA LEU A 58 -1.59 1.32 -4.75
C LEU A 58 -2.22 2.56 -4.15
N ASP A 59 -1.39 3.43 -3.56
CA ASP A 59 -1.81 4.65 -2.87
C ASP A 59 -2.64 5.57 -3.80
N GLU A 60 -2.11 5.86 -4.97
CA GLU A 60 -2.74 6.72 -5.96
C GLU A 60 -4.01 6.10 -6.57
N THR A 61 -4.05 4.77 -6.72
CA THR A 61 -5.26 4.08 -7.18
C THR A 61 -6.40 4.21 -6.17
N MET A 62 -6.12 4.07 -4.87
CA MET A 62 -7.13 4.23 -3.82
C MET A 62 -7.72 5.64 -3.81
N GLN A 63 -6.89 6.67 -3.94
CA GLN A 63 -7.31 8.06 -3.99
C GLN A 63 -8.18 8.34 -5.23
N ASP A 64 -7.73 7.88 -6.41
CA ASP A 64 -8.47 8.08 -7.66
C ASP A 64 -9.85 7.43 -7.64
N ILE A 65 -9.97 6.25 -7.03
CA ILE A 65 -11.25 5.56 -6.84
C ILE A 65 -12.22 6.43 -6.03
N LEU A 66 -11.76 6.99 -4.90
CA LEU A 66 -12.59 7.85 -4.05
C LEU A 66 -12.99 9.15 -4.76
N ILE A 67 -12.06 9.77 -5.47
CA ILE A 67 -12.32 11.00 -6.24
C ILE A 67 -13.34 10.75 -7.35
N ARG A 68 -13.21 9.65 -8.13
CA ARG A 68 -14.17 9.30 -9.18
C ARG A 68 -15.55 8.99 -8.60
N PHE A 69 -15.60 8.24 -7.51
CA PHE A 69 -16.84 7.94 -6.80
C PHE A 69 -17.56 9.20 -6.35
N LYS A 70 -16.86 10.11 -5.65
CA LYS A 70 -17.46 11.35 -5.15
C LYS A 70 -17.84 12.31 -6.27
N ARG A 71 -17.07 12.38 -7.36
CA ARG A 71 -17.44 13.14 -8.56
C ARG A 71 -18.75 12.66 -9.16
N MET A 72 -18.95 11.34 -9.30
CA MET A 72 -20.19 10.75 -9.79
C MET A 72 -21.36 10.92 -8.80
N GLN A 73 -21.09 11.10 -7.50
CA GLN A 73 -22.12 11.49 -6.50
C GLN A 73 -22.47 12.99 -6.54
N GLY A 74 -21.90 13.76 -7.45
CA GLY A 74 -22.19 15.18 -7.63
C GLY A 74 -21.41 16.14 -6.74
N TYR A 75 -20.40 15.64 -5.99
CA TYR A 75 -19.49 16.51 -5.25
C TYR A 75 -18.59 17.32 -6.19
N GLU A 76 -18.13 18.47 -5.72
CA GLU A 76 -17.00 19.14 -6.32
C GLU A 76 -15.72 18.50 -5.79
N ALA A 77 -15.22 17.50 -6.52
CA ALA A 77 -14.16 16.64 -6.07
C ALA A 77 -12.77 17.14 -6.52
N LEU A 78 -11.99 17.66 -5.57
CA LEU A 78 -10.61 18.08 -5.80
C LEU A 78 -9.63 17.00 -5.38
N TRP A 79 -8.85 16.51 -6.32
CA TRP A 79 -7.63 15.77 -6.02
C TRP A 79 -6.42 16.65 -6.33
N GLN A 80 -5.82 17.21 -5.26
CA GLN A 80 -4.72 18.16 -5.35
C GLN A 80 -3.39 17.43 -5.58
N PRO A 81 -2.78 17.50 -6.78
CA PRO A 81 -1.53 16.83 -7.08
C PRO A 81 -0.30 17.67 -6.76
N GLY A 82 0.84 17.01 -6.68
CA GLY A 82 2.13 17.66 -6.62
C GLY A 82 3.28 16.70 -6.39
N THR A 83 4.48 17.27 -6.19
CA THR A 83 5.72 16.52 -5.92
C THR A 83 6.50 17.15 -4.77
N ASP A 84 7.27 16.32 -4.06
CA ASP A 84 8.12 16.77 -2.94
C ASP A 84 9.59 16.87 -3.38
N HIS A 85 10.25 17.93 -2.92
CA HIS A 85 11.67 18.16 -3.19
C HIS A 85 12.60 17.15 -2.49
N ALA A 86 12.14 16.51 -1.40
CA ALA A 86 12.81 15.42 -0.69
C ALA A 86 14.28 15.71 -0.36
N ALA A 87 14.53 16.80 0.35
CA ALA A 87 15.82 17.43 0.65
C ALA A 87 17.06 16.49 0.60
N ILE A 88 17.28 15.67 1.64
CA ILE A 88 18.43 14.76 1.74
C ILE A 88 18.46 13.77 0.56
N ALA A 89 17.33 13.14 0.28
CA ALA A 89 17.27 12.06 -0.70
C ALA A 89 17.60 12.54 -2.12
N THR A 90 17.13 13.72 -2.50
CA THR A 90 17.39 14.34 -3.79
C THR A 90 18.84 14.83 -3.86
N GLU A 91 19.34 15.49 -2.81
CA GLU A 91 20.73 15.97 -2.77
C GLU A 91 21.74 14.82 -2.92
N VAL A 92 21.50 13.69 -2.24
CA VAL A 92 22.31 12.47 -2.40
C VAL A 92 22.30 11.99 -3.86
N LYS A 93 21.14 11.96 -4.52
CA LYS A 93 21.03 11.51 -5.91
C LYS A 93 21.75 12.44 -6.91
N VAL A 94 21.60 13.73 -6.73
CA VAL A 94 22.29 14.74 -7.55
C VAL A 94 23.79 14.64 -7.34
N THR A 95 24.25 14.51 -6.09
CA THR A 95 25.68 14.35 -5.76
C THR A 95 26.26 13.06 -6.36
N GLU A 96 25.52 11.93 -6.29
CA GLU A 96 25.93 10.68 -6.93
C GLU A 96 26.07 10.82 -8.46
N LYS A 97 25.15 11.56 -9.10
CA LYS A 97 25.20 11.84 -10.54
C LYS A 97 26.44 12.66 -10.88
N LEU A 98 26.66 13.77 -10.19
CA LEU A 98 27.82 14.64 -10.38
C LEU A 98 29.13 13.88 -10.20
N ARG A 99 29.24 13.05 -9.15
CA ARG A 99 30.45 12.22 -8.90
C ARG A 99 30.70 11.24 -10.04
N LYS A 100 29.68 10.64 -10.65
CA LYS A 100 29.83 9.78 -11.84
C LYS A 100 30.32 10.56 -13.08
N GLU A 101 30.02 11.85 -13.15
CA GLU A 101 30.47 12.78 -14.18
C GLU A 101 31.85 13.37 -13.86
N GLY A 102 32.45 12.99 -12.71
CA GLY A 102 33.76 13.47 -12.28
C GLY A 102 33.74 14.86 -11.65
N ILE A 103 32.60 15.34 -11.19
CA ILE A 103 32.40 16.66 -10.59
C ILE A 103 32.23 16.51 -9.08
N ASP A 104 33.01 17.25 -8.31
CA ASP A 104 32.85 17.38 -6.85
C ASP A 104 31.87 18.51 -6.52
N LYS A 105 30.89 18.22 -5.71
CA LYS A 105 29.87 19.18 -5.24
C LYS A 105 30.52 20.42 -4.60
N ASN A 106 31.54 20.22 -3.76
CA ASN A 106 32.18 21.30 -3.01
C ASN A 106 33.01 22.21 -3.89
N GLU A 107 33.58 21.68 -5.00
CA GLU A 107 34.37 22.48 -5.95
C GLU A 107 33.49 23.43 -6.80
N ILE A 108 32.29 23.02 -7.16
CA ILE A 108 31.38 23.85 -7.98
C ILE A 108 30.61 24.90 -7.17
N GLY A 109 30.47 24.71 -5.85
CA GLY A 109 29.75 25.59 -4.95
C GLY A 109 28.23 25.50 -5.05
N ARG A 110 27.52 26.15 -4.08
CA ARG A 110 26.08 26.06 -3.91
C ARG A 110 25.28 26.47 -5.13
N ASP A 111 25.61 27.63 -5.74
CA ASP A 111 24.79 28.18 -6.84
C ASP A 111 24.80 27.28 -8.08
N GLU A 112 25.93 26.69 -8.41
CA GLU A 112 26.03 25.76 -9.54
C GLU A 112 25.36 24.43 -9.22
N PHE A 113 25.56 23.91 -8.01
CA PHE A 113 24.87 22.73 -7.53
C PHE A 113 23.33 22.88 -7.61
N MET A 114 22.78 24.03 -7.21
CA MET A 114 21.35 24.30 -7.29
C MET A 114 20.81 24.20 -8.72
N LYS A 115 21.57 24.62 -9.73
CA LYS A 115 21.15 24.43 -11.14
C LYS A 115 21.01 22.97 -11.51
N HIS A 116 21.95 22.12 -11.07
CA HIS A 116 21.87 20.67 -11.27
C HIS A 116 20.68 20.05 -10.54
N ALA A 117 20.38 20.50 -9.32
CA ALA A 117 19.24 20.03 -8.54
C ALA A 117 17.89 20.41 -9.19
N TRP A 118 17.75 21.65 -9.69
CA TRP A 118 16.56 22.06 -10.43
C TRP A 118 16.39 21.30 -11.75
N ALA A 119 17.47 21.07 -12.49
CA ALA A 119 17.42 20.25 -13.71
C ALA A 119 17.00 18.80 -13.40
N TRP A 120 17.46 18.24 -12.28
CA TRP A 120 17.03 16.94 -11.77
C TRP A 120 15.52 16.92 -11.47
N LYS A 121 15.02 17.94 -10.76
CA LYS A 121 13.59 18.09 -10.45
C LYS A 121 12.74 18.12 -11.72
N GLU A 122 13.14 18.90 -12.74
CA GLU A 122 12.37 18.98 -14.00
C GLU A 122 12.34 17.62 -14.70
N GLU A 123 13.46 16.89 -14.74
CA GLU A 123 13.52 15.57 -15.37
C GLU A 123 12.65 14.53 -14.65
N TYR A 124 12.82 14.38 -13.34
CA TYR A 124 12.16 13.31 -12.58
C TYR A 124 10.73 13.67 -12.17
N GLY A 125 10.44 14.92 -11.87
CA GLY A 125 9.08 15.40 -11.64
C GLY A 125 8.19 15.16 -12.86
N GLY A 126 8.66 15.49 -14.05
CA GLY A 126 7.94 15.22 -15.29
C GLY A 126 7.70 13.73 -15.56
N LYS A 127 8.69 12.87 -15.23
CA LYS A 127 8.53 11.40 -15.32
C LYS A 127 7.46 10.89 -14.38
N ILE A 128 7.45 11.33 -13.12
CA ILE A 128 6.46 10.95 -12.10
C ILE A 128 5.06 11.31 -12.55
N ILE A 129 4.84 12.56 -12.99
CA ILE A 129 3.54 13.02 -13.48
C ILE A 129 3.07 12.17 -14.67
N ASN A 130 3.95 11.85 -15.60
CA ASN A 130 3.61 10.98 -16.73
C ASN A 130 3.24 9.56 -16.30
N GLN A 131 3.92 8.99 -15.29
CA GLN A 131 3.58 7.68 -14.74
C GLN A 131 2.19 7.69 -14.08
N LEU A 132 1.85 8.74 -13.33
CA LEU A 132 0.52 8.92 -12.73
C LEU A 132 -0.57 9.03 -13.81
N LYS A 133 -0.33 9.79 -14.87
CA LYS A 133 -1.24 9.91 -16.02
C LYS A 133 -1.45 8.56 -16.71
N LYS A 134 -0.40 7.76 -16.87
CA LYS A 134 -0.50 6.40 -17.44
C LYS A 134 -1.27 5.43 -16.54
N LEU A 135 -1.22 5.60 -15.22
CA LEU A 135 -2.04 4.85 -14.26
C LEU A 135 -3.53 5.23 -14.34
N GLY A 136 -3.85 6.35 -14.99
CA GLY A 136 -5.22 6.86 -15.13
C GLY A 136 -5.64 7.81 -14.00
N ALA A 137 -4.69 8.37 -13.27
CA ALA A 137 -4.97 9.30 -12.18
C ALA A 137 -5.75 10.53 -12.65
N SER A 138 -6.93 10.79 -12.06
CA SER A 138 -7.80 11.90 -12.41
C SER A 138 -7.59 13.12 -11.52
N ALA A 139 -6.32 13.43 -11.23
CA ALA A 139 -5.92 14.58 -10.42
C ALA A 139 -6.07 15.90 -11.20
N ASP A 140 -6.27 16.98 -10.47
CA ASP A 140 -6.39 18.32 -11.06
C ASP A 140 -5.02 18.89 -11.44
N TRP A 141 -4.52 18.49 -12.60
CA TRP A 141 -3.18 18.84 -13.10
C TRP A 141 -2.99 20.34 -13.36
N GLU A 142 -4.05 21.12 -13.46
CA GLU A 142 -3.97 22.58 -13.54
C GLU A 142 -3.56 23.21 -12.20
N ARG A 143 -3.73 22.46 -11.10
CA ARG A 143 -3.34 22.84 -9.74
C ARG A 143 -2.09 22.12 -9.25
N GLU A 144 -1.29 21.53 -10.15
CA GLU A 144 -0.04 20.87 -9.78
C GLU A 144 0.85 21.80 -8.95
N ARG A 145 1.34 21.30 -7.81
CA ARG A 145 2.21 22.04 -6.89
C ARG A 145 3.54 21.30 -6.68
N PHE A 146 4.50 22.07 -6.24
CA PHE A 146 5.80 21.57 -5.80
C PHE A 146 6.13 22.17 -4.44
N THR A 147 6.63 21.36 -3.51
CA THR A 147 6.88 21.80 -2.12
C THR A 147 7.85 22.99 -2.01
N MET A 148 8.65 23.27 -3.05
CA MET A 148 9.52 24.46 -3.14
C MET A 148 9.03 25.50 -4.17
N ASP A 149 7.79 25.46 -4.61
CA ASP A 149 7.24 26.55 -5.41
C ASP A 149 7.09 27.84 -4.58
N GLU A 150 6.85 28.96 -5.23
CA GLU A 150 6.79 30.27 -4.60
C GLU A 150 5.73 30.31 -3.46
N GLY A 151 4.54 29.78 -3.70
CA GLY A 151 3.46 29.79 -2.71
C GLY A 151 3.74 28.90 -1.51
N CYS A 152 4.24 27.68 -1.74
CA CYS A 152 4.63 26.77 -0.66
C CYS A 152 5.84 27.33 0.11
N SER A 153 6.80 27.96 -0.56
CA SER A 153 7.95 28.60 0.09
C SER A 153 7.53 29.78 0.97
N LYS A 154 6.57 30.59 0.52
CA LYS A 154 5.96 31.67 1.34
C LYS A 154 5.31 31.10 2.60
N ALA A 155 4.58 30.00 2.48
CA ALA A 155 3.95 29.33 3.62
C ALA A 155 5.00 28.81 4.62
N VAL A 156 6.08 28.20 4.15
CA VAL A 156 7.17 27.69 4.99
C VAL A 156 7.82 28.84 5.78
N GLN A 157 8.14 29.95 5.14
CA GLN A 157 8.71 31.13 5.80
C GLN A 157 7.76 31.67 6.87
N GLU A 158 6.48 31.81 6.55
CA GLU A 158 5.47 32.33 7.46
C GLU A 158 5.33 31.44 8.70
N VAL A 159 5.27 30.11 8.53
CA VAL A 159 5.20 29.16 9.65
C VAL A 159 6.43 29.25 10.53
N PHE A 160 7.63 29.29 9.93
CA PHE A 160 8.87 29.40 10.69
C PHE A 160 8.89 30.66 11.57
N ILE A 161 8.56 31.82 10.99
CA ILE A 161 8.56 33.10 11.67
C ILE A 161 7.54 33.10 12.82
N ARG A 162 6.29 32.66 12.58
CA ARG A 162 5.25 32.60 13.63
C ARG A 162 5.64 31.69 14.79
N LEU A 163 6.21 30.52 14.50
CA LEU A 163 6.66 29.59 15.54
C LEU A 163 7.87 30.13 16.31
N TYR A 164 8.77 30.86 15.65
CA TYR A 164 9.88 31.53 16.31
C TYR A 164 9.40 32.68 17.22
N GLU A 165 8.50 33.52 16.76
CA GLU A 165 7.91 34.63 17.55
C GLU A 165 7.17 34.11 18.78
N LYS A 166 6.51 32.94 18.69
CA LYS A 166 5.87 32.27 19.83
C LYS A 166 6.87 31.57 20.75
N GLY A 167 8.15 31.51 20.39
CA GLY A 167 9.20 30.83 21.16
C GLY A 167 9.14 29.30 21.11
N TYR A 168 8.44 28.75 20.12
CA TYR A 168 8.45 27.30 19.85
C TYR A 168 9.70 26.89 19.06
N ILE A 169 10.12 27.70 18.08
CA ILE A 169 11.41 27.48 17.40
C ILE A 169 12.53 28.18 18.18
N TYR A 170 13.62 27.47 18.39
CA TYR A 170 14.81 27.98 19.03
C TYR A 170 16.07 27.37 18.44
N LYS A 171 17.21 28.08 18.55
CA LYS A 171 18.55 27.54 18.22
C LYS A 171 19.26 27.12 19.51
N GLY A 172 19.81 25.90 19.54
CA GLY A 172 20.49 25.37 20.72
C GLY A 172 21.44 24.23 20.38
N SER A 173 22.42 24.02 21.28
CA SER A 173 23.32 22.86 21.19
C SER A 173 22.69 21.68 21.91
N ARG A 174 22.45 20.61 21.19
CA ARG A 174 21.94 19.33 21.74
C ARG A 174 22.63 18.17 21.02
N ILE A 175 22.56 17.00 21.62
CA ILE A 175 22.99 15.79 20.94
C ILE A 175 21.98 15.44 19.84
N ILE A 176 22.49 15.16 18.67
CA ILE A 176 21.73 14.82 17.47
C ILE A 176 22.33 13.60 16.79
N ASN A 177 21.56 12.91 15.96
CA ASN A 177 22.08 11.91 15.06
C ASN A 177 22.74 12.62 13.85
N TRP A 178 24.02 12.33 13.63
CA TRP A 178 24.80 12.91 12.56
C TRP A 178 25.20 11.85 11.54
N CYS A 179 25.03 12.11 10.26
CA CYS A 179 25.54 11.24 9.21
C CYS A 179 26.88 11.77 8.69
N PRO A 180 28.03 11.08 8.92
CA PRO A 180 29.34 11.58 8.53
C PRO A 180 29.57 11.56 7.01
N VAL A 181 28.81 10.76 6.25
CA VAL A 181 28.91 10.71 4.79
C VAL A 181 28.09 11.81 4.13
N CYS A 182 26.85 12.04 4.59
CA CYS A 182 25.99 13.11 4.10
C CYS A 182 26.34 14.46 4.75
N GLN A 183 27.09 14.46 5.83
CA GLN A 183 27.49 15.62 6.65
C GLN A 183 26.32 16.51 7.06
N THR A 184 25.25 15.85 7.53
CA THR A 184 24.03 16.51 7.99
C THR A 184 23.43 15.80 9.18
N SER A 185 22.63 16.54 9.96
CA SER A 185 21.76 15.97 10.98
C SER A 185 20.64 15.15 10.33
N ILE A 186 20.23 14.07 10.99
CA ILE A 186 19.10 13.23 10.60
C ILE A 186 18.17 13.07 11.79
N SER A 187 16.89 12.88 11.55
CA SER A 187 15.90 12.67 12.61
C SER A 187 15.99 11.25 13.18
N ASP A 188 15.53 11.04 14.41
CA ASP A 188 15.51 9.72 15.07
C ASP A 188 14.77 8.67 14.21
N ALA A 189 13.76 9.08 13.49
CA ALA A 189 12.97 8.22 12.65
C ALA A 189 13.66 7.81 11.32
N GLU A 190 14.69 8.52 10.89
CA GLU A 190 15.55 8.18 9.74
C GLU A 190 16.71 7.25 10.11
N VAL A 191 16.81 6.88 11.40
CA VAL A 191 17.81 5.93 11.90
C VAL A 191 17.22 4.53 11.90
N VAL A 192 17.75 3.66 11.06
CA VAL A 192 17.41 2.23 11.02
C VAL A 192 18.36 1.48 11.95
N HIS A 193 17.78 0.74 12.89
CA HIS A 193 18.57 -0.05 13.82
C HIS A 193 18.73 -1.48 13.29
N GLU A 194 20.00 -1.90 13.16
CA GLU A 194 20.38 -3.23 12.68
C GLU A 194 21.30 -3.90 13.69
N ASP A 195 21.02 -5.18 13.97
CA ASP A 195 21.91 -5.96 14.83
C ASP A 195 23.21 -6.26 14.07
N GLN A 196 24.32 -5.83 14.67
CA GLN A 196 25.67 -6.03 14.11
C GLN A 196 26.55 -6.78 15.11
N ASP A 197 27.36 -7.68 14.59
CA ASP A 197 28.37 -8.36 15.36
C ASP A 197 29.52 -7.39 15.68
N GLY A 198 29.79 -7.27 16.96
CA GLY A 198 30.82 -6.40 17.49
C GLY A 198 31.49 -7.03 18.71
N PHE A 199 32.04 -6.18 19.56
CA PHE A 199 32.74 -6.63 20.75
C PHE A 199 32.43 -5.71 21.94
N PHE A 200 32.49 -6.23 23.15
CA PHE A 200 32.76 -5.47 24.34
C PHE A 200 34.25 -5.47 24.63
N TRP A 201 34.84 -4.29 24.69
CA TRP A 201 36.21 -4.07 25.17
C TRP A 201 36.15 -3.73 26.63
N HIS A 202 36.75 -4.58 27.48
CA HIS A 202 36.88 -4.39 28.92
C HIS A 202 38.17 -3.66 29.22
N ILE A 203 38.08 -2.48 29.80
CA ILE A 203 39.17 -1.55 30.00
C ILE A 203 39.27 -1.15 31.47
N ASN A 204 40.50 -1.18 32.06
CA ASN A 204 40.75 -0.75 33.38
C ASN A 204 41.05 0.75 33.46
N TYR A 205 40.32 1.49 34.28
CA TYR A 205 40.54 2.89 34.57
C TYR A 205 41.24 2.98 35.92
N PRO A 206 42.54 3.42 36.02
CA PRO A 206 43.26 3.48 37.31
C PRO A 206 42.66 4.50 38.27
N ILE A 207 42.57 4.15 39.53
CA ILE A 207 42.13 5.08 40.57
C ILE A 207 43.28 5.99 40.99
N VAL A 208 43.08 7.30 40.95
CA VAL A 208 44.12 8.28 41.33
C VAL A 208 44.49 8.11 42.79
N GLY A 209 45.79 7.97 43.07
CA GLY A 209 46.31 7.80 44.39
C GLY A 209 46.23 6.38 44.99
N GLU A 210 45.67 5.41 44.28
CA GLU A 210 45.59 4.01 44.71
C GLU A 210 46.29 3.07 43.70
N GLU A 211 47.57 2.86 43.92
CA GLU A 211 48.39 2.07 43.00
C GLU A 211 47.91 0.63 42.87
N GLY A 212 47.70 0.16 41.61
CA GLY A 212 47.18 -1.21 41.32
C GLY A 212 45.70 -1.43 41.48
N ARG A 213 44.91 -0.40 41.81
CA ARG A 213 43.45 -0.49 41.89
C ARG A 213 42.81 0.19 40.70
N PHE A 214 41.80 -0.47 40.10
CA PHE A 214 41.17 -0.07 38.84
C PHE A 214 39.65 -0.16 38.95
N VAL A 215 38.97 0.62 38.11
CA VAL A 215 37.56 0.43 37.78
C VAL A 215 37.49 -0.20 36.37
N GLU A 216 36.91 -1.38 36.27
CA GLU A 216 36.75 -2.04 34.97
C GLU A 216 35.45 -1.54 34.31
N ILE A 217 35.56 -0.98 33.14
CA ILE A 217 34.42 -0.62 32.26
C ILE A 217 34.37 -1.52 31.06
N ALA A 218 33.16 -1.73 30.49
CA ALA A 218 32.97 -2.40 29.23
C ALA A 218 32.28 -1.47 28.22
N THR A 219 32.86 -1.34 27.01
CA THR A 219 32.33 -0.44 25.97
C THR A 219 32.31 -1.12 24.61
N THR A 220 31.31 -0.78 23.78
CA THR A 220 31.27 -1.14 22.35
C THR A 220 31.96 -0.09 21.48
N ARG A 221 32.33 1.06 22.03
CA ARG A 221 32.87 2.22 21.31
C ARG A 221 34.16 2.76 21.97
N PRO A 222 35.29 2.02 21.93
CA PRO A 222 36.55 2.50 22.53
C PRO A 222 37.04 3.81 21.94
N GLU A 223 36.75 4.12 20.67
CA GLU A 223 37.16 5.36 19.98
C GLU A 223 36.62 6.63 20.64
N THR A 224 35.48 6.54 21.38
CA THR A 224 34.93 7.71 22.07
C THR A 224 35.50 7.95 23.46
N LEU A 225 36.39 7.05 23.96
CA LEU A 225 36.99 7.11 25.30
C LEU A 225 37.64 8.47 25.57
N LEU A 226 38.29 9.09 24.57
CA LEU A 226 38.97 10.38 24.73
C LEU A 226 37.99 11.53 25.08
N GLY A 227 36.68 11.33 24.87
CA GLY A 227 35.61 12.26 25.23
C GLY A 227 34.97 11.98 26.60
N ASP A 228 35.40 10.95 27.33
CA ASP A 228 34.81 10.61 28.64
C ASP A 228 35.05 11.73 29.65
N THR A 229 34.01 12.02 30.47
CA THR A 229 34.02 13.06 31.48
C THR A 229 33.63 12.55 32.90
N ALA A 230 33.13 11.31 32.97
CA ALA A 230 32.89 10.62 34.24
C ALA A 230 32.81 9.09 34.00
N VAL A 231 32.85 8.34 35.10
CA VAL A 231 32.34 6.96 35.16
C VAL A 231 31.17 6.94 36.14
N ALA A 232 30.01 6.44 35.71
CA ALA A 232 28.82 6.32 36.53
C ALA A 232 28.70 4.92 37.13
N VAL A 233 28.21 4.86 38.35
CA VAL A 233 27.84 3.64 39.07
C VAL A 233 26.46 3.79 39.69
N ASN A 234 25.75 2.69 39.91
CA ASN A 234 24.45 2.77 40.54
C ASN A 234 24.60 3.09 42.03
N PRO A 235 23.87 4.05 42.62
CA PRO A 235 23.99 4.45 44.04
C PRO A 235 23.70 3.32 45.02
N GLU A 236 22.96 2.30 44.62
CA GLU A 236 22.65 1.11 45.43
C GLU A 236 23.65 -0.04 45.22
N ASP A 237 24.64 0.09 44.32
CA ASP A 237 25.62 -0.98 44.11
C ASP A 237 26.73 -0.97 45.18
N GLU A 238 26.64 -1.93 46.07
CA GLU A 238 27.61 -2.07 47.18
C GLU A 238 29.06 -2.28 46.68
N ARG A 239 29.27 -2.76 45.48
CA ARG A 239 30.62 -3.00 44.91
C ARG A 239 31.40 -1.71 44.71
N TYR A 240 30.72 -0.59 44.50
CA TYR A 240 31.31 0.67 44.06
C TYR A 240 30.99 1.87 44.96
N LYS A 241 30.27 1.69 46.07
CA LYS A 241 29.92 2.79 46.98
C LYS A 241 31.11 3.57 47.47
N ASP A 242 32.25 2.90 47.74
CA ASP A 242 33.48 3.51 48.23
C ASP A 242 34.23 4.32 47.13
N LEU A 243 33.80 4.19 45.86
CA LEU A 243 34.44 4.85 44.74
C LEU A 243 33.77 6.18 44.37
N VAL A 244 32.52 6.38 44.75
CA VAL A 244 31.78 7.62 44.42
C VAL A 244 32.52 8.83 44.94
N GLY A 245 32.81 9.78 44.07
CA GLY A 245 33.59 10.98 44.33
C GLY A 245 35.10 10.83 44.20
N LYS A 246 35.63 9.61 44.00
CA LYS A 246 37.07 9.44 43.66
C LYS A 246 37.33 9.82 42.21
N MET A 247 38.59 10.12 41.90
CA MET A 247 39.05 10.44 40.54
C MET A 247 39.72 9.22 39.91
N LEU A 248 39.45 9.04 38.63
CA LEU A 248 40.07 8.02 37.80
C LEU A 248 40.96 8.67 36.75
N LYS A 249 42.12 8.07 36.49
CA LYS A 249 42.95 8.47 35.37
C LYS A 249 42.32 7.95 34.09
N LEU A 250 41.95 8.86 33.19
CA LEU A 250 41.40 8.47 31.89
C LEU A 250 42.51 7.85 30.99
N PRO A 251 42.38 6.58 30.58
CA PRO A 251 43.36 5.92 29.73
C PRO A 251 43.72 6.72 28.49
N LEU A 252 44.94 6.59 28.00
CA LEU A 252 45.42 7.25 26.77
C LEU A 252 45.48 8.79 26.83
N THR A 253 45.19 9.39 28.00
CA THR A 253 45.23 10.85 28.22
C THR A 253 45.89 11.19 29.52
N ASP A 254 46.12 12.51 29.79
CA ASP A 254 46.55 13.02 31.09
C ASP A 254 45.39 13.54 31.94
N ARG A 255 44.13 13.32 31.54
CA ARG A 255 42.93 13.79 32.25
C ARG A 255 42.52 12.87 33.39
N GLU A 256 41.99 13.47 34.42
CA GLU A 256 41.33 12.77 35.54
C GLU A 256 39.81 13.04 35.49
N ILE A 257 38.99 12.01 35.65
CA ILE A 257 37.53 12.06 35.62
C ILE A 257 36.93 11.51 36.92
N PRO A 258 35.79 12.06 37.41
CA PRO A 258 35.18 11.60 38.64
C PRO A 258 34.36 10.32 38.43
N VAL A 259 34.22 9.56 39.51
CA VAL A 259 33.19 8.55 39.69
C VAL A 259 31.92 9.21 40.24
N ILE A 260 30.81 9.10 39.54
CA ILE A 260 29.50 9.65 39.89
C ILE A 260 28.50 8.54 40.21
N ALA A 261 27.46 8.87 41.02
CA ALA A 261 26.36 7.96 41.27
C ALA A 261 25.12 8.38 40.49
N ASP A 262 24.59 7.49 39.62
CA ASP A 262 23.39 7.75 38.84
C ASP A 262 22.53 6.47 38.72
N GLU A 263 21.21 6.59 38.93
CA GLU A 263 20.25 5.48 38.86
C GLU A 263 20.11 4.91 37.41
N TYR A 264 20.59 5.62 36.40
CA TYR A 264 20.67 5.17 35.01
C TYR A 264 21.45 3.86 34.86
N VAL A 265 22.46 3.61 35.72
CA VAL A 265 23.34 2.45 35.59
C VAL A 265 22.65 1.17 36.07
N ASP A 266 22.54 0.20 35.19
CA ASP A 266 22.05 -1.15 35.52
C ASP A 266 23.18 -1.94 36.24
N LYS A 267 22.93 -2.35 37.45
CA LYS A 267 23.88 -3.11 38.30
C LYS A 267 24.22 -4.49 37.73
N GLU A 268 23.30 -5.09 37.01
CA GLU A 268 23.39 -6.44 36.46
C GLU A 268 23.97 -6.47 35.03
N PHE A 269 24.06 -5.32 34.35
CA PHE A 269 24.56 -5.25 33.01
C PHE A 269 26.07 -4.94 32.96
N GLY A 270 26.78 -5.72 32.13
CA GLY A 270 28.22 -5.54 31.92
C GLY A 270 29.06 -5.62 33.22
N THR A 271 29.80 -4.56 33.58
CA THR A 271 30.57 -4.46 34.83
C THR A 271 29.81 -3.78 35.96
N GLY A 272 28.63 -3.19 35.68
CA GLY A 272 27.93 -2.31 36.61
C GLY A 272 28.53 -0.90 36.69
N CYS A 273 29.51 -0.59 35.87
CA CYS A 273 30.12 0.73 35.71
C CYS A 273 29.99 1.15 34.23
N VAL A 274 29.56 2.38 33.97
CA VAL A 274 29.37 2.94 32.65
C VAL A 274 30.25 4.19 32.47
N LYS A 275 31.05 4.22 31.42
CA LYS A 275 31.75 5.45 31.02
C LYS A 275 30.72 6.46 30.52
N ILE A 276 30.88 7.71 30.88
CA ILE A 276 29.97 8.80 30.48
C ILE A 276 30.69 9.71 29.49
N THR A 277 30.17 9.71 28.27
CA THR A 277 30.67 10.50 27.13
C THR A 277 29.55 11.40 26.60
N PRO A 278 29.24 12.53 27.25
CA PRO A 278 28.04 13.32 26.93
C PRO A 278 27.92 13.79 25.50
N ALA A 279 29.04 13.97 24.79
CA ALA A 279 29.05 14.44 23.42
C ALA A 279 28.78 13.34 22.36
N HIS A 280 28.78 12.03 22.76
CA HIS A 280 28.74 10.91 21.80
C HIS A 280 27.75 9.81 22.15
N ASP A 281 26.90 9.99 23.16
CA ASP A 281 25.82 9.10 23.51
C ASP A 281 24.62 9.89 24.07
N PRO A 282 23.38 9.67 23.58
CA PRO A 282 22.19 10.40 24.05
C PRO A 282 21.88 10.19 25.53
N ASN A 283 22.11 8.99 26.07
CA ASN A 283 21.86 8.72 27.49
C ASN A 283 22.94 9.36 28.37
N ASP A 284 24.21 9.29 27.94
CA ASP A 284 25.34 9.94 28.59
C ASP A 284 25.18 11.47 28.60
N PHE A 285 24.58 12.03 27.53
CA PHE A 285 24.23 13.45 27.49
C PHE A 285 23.25 13.86 28.61
N GLU A 286 22.22 13.06 28.83
CA GLU A 286 21.24 13.35 29.90
C GLU A 286 21.86 13.16 31.31
N VAL A 287 22.73 12.14 31.48
CA VAL A 287 23.54 11.98 32.71
C VAL A 287 24.47 13.18 32.89
N GLY A 288 25.14 13.59 31.82
CA GLY A 288 26.03 14.76 31.83
C GLY A 288 25.32 16.04 32.26
N ARG A 289 24.10 16.28 31.80
CA ARG A 289 23.31 17.45 32.23
C ARG A 289 22.91 17.40 33.69
N ARG A 290 22.47 16.21 34.19
CA ARG A 290 22.12 16.05 35.63
C ARG A 290 23.31 16.31 36.57
N HIS A 291 24.51 15.93 36.14
CA HIS A 291 25.74 16.05 36.92
C HIS A 291 26.61 17.24 36.50
N ASN A 292 26.14 18.09 35.56
CA ASN A 292 26.86 19.26 35.07
C ASN A 292 28.28 18.90 34.58
N LEU A 293 28.39 17.80 33.79
CA LEU A 293 29.65 17.35 33.20
C LEU A 293 30.00 18.14 31.95
N GLU A 294 31.28 18.20 31.62
CA GLU A 294 31.77 18.81 30.40
C GLU A 294 31.38 17.97 29.16
N GLU A 295 31.04 18.64 28.07
CA GLU A 295 30.67 18.03 26.78
C GLU A 295 31.85 18.10 25.82
N ILE A 296 32.64 17.03 25.72
CA ILE A 296 33.88 16.98 24.91
C ILE A 296 33.60 16.21 23.60
N ASN A 297 33.40 16.95 22.51
CA ASN A 297 33.31 16.35 21.17
C ASN A 297 34.72 16.05 20.60
N ILE A 298 34.95 14.78 20.28
CA ILE A 298 36.27 14.32 19.74
C ILE A 298 36.22 13.98 18.24
N LEU A 299 35.08 14.14 17.57
CA LEU A 299 34.91 13.83 16.17
C LEU A 299 34.77 15.10 15.31
N ASN A 300 35.31 15.06 14.10
CA ASN A 300 35.01 15.98 13.01
C ASN A 300 33.71 15.57 12.33
N ASP A 301 33.20 16.40 11.41
CA ASP A 301 31.95 16.17 10.68
C ASP A 301 31.96 14.93 9.78
N ASP A 302 33.12 14.51 9.34
CA ASP A 302 33.38 13.28 8.56
C ASP A 302 33.62 12.04 9.47
N ALA A 303 33.46 12.19 10.78
CA ALA A 303 33.77 11.21 11.81
C ALA A 303 35.23 10.76 11.89
N THR A 304 36.18 11.57 11.40
CA THR A 304 37.59 11.45 11.79
C THR A 304 37.76 12.02 13.20
N ILE A 305 38.81 11.55 13.90
CA ILE A 305 39.17 12.07 15.21
C ILE A 305 39.67 13.52 15.05
N ASN A 306 39.16 14.45 15.83
CA ASN A 306 39.55 15.85 15.78
C ASN A 306 40.89 16.13 16.52
N SER A 307 41.30 17.38 16.60
CA SER A 307 42.56 17.79 17.23
C SER A 307 42.70 17.44 18.71
N LEU A 308 41.56 17.22 19.43
CA LEU A 308 41.57 16.79 20.83
C LEU A 308 41.98 15.32 21.01
N GLY A 309 42.00 14.55 19.95
CA GLY A 309 42.40 13.14 19.93
C GLY A 309 43.94 12.93 19.95
N GLY A 310 44.76 13.97 20.01
CA GLY A 310 46.21 13.88 20.13
C GLY A 310 46.80 13.09 18.95
N LYS A 311 47.50 12.00 19.25
CA LYS A 311 48.16 11.16 18.20
C LYS A 311 47.17 10.46 17.25
N TYR A 312 45.92 10.38 17.61
CA TYR A 312 44.86 9.77 16.77
C TYR A 312 44.18 10.79 15.87
N ALA A 313 44.50 12.08 15.99
CA ALA A 313 43.86 13.14 15.20
C ALA A 313 43.99 12.88 13.70
N GLY A 314 42.90 13.06 12.96
CA GLY A 314 42.80 12.81 11.51
C GLY A 314 42.58 11.35 11.12
N MET A 315 42.61 10.39 12.05
CA MET A 315 42.27 8.99 11.75
C MET A 315 40.77 8.82 11.63
N ASP A 316 40.34 7.96 10.70
CA ASP A 316 38.96 7.46 10.70
C ASP A 316 38.63 6.80 12.04
N ARG A 317 37.37 6.96 12.51
CA ARG A 317 36.89 6.43 13.79
C ARG A 317 37.19 4.94 14.03
N TYR A 318 37.10 4.10 13.00
CA TYR A 318 37.38 2.65 13.12
C TYR A 318 38.86 2.33 13.09
N GLU A 319 39.65 3.12 12.38
CA GLU A 319 41.11 3.02 12.42
C GLU A 319 41.65 3.49 13.78
N ALA A 320 41.12 4.60 14.28
CA ALA A 320 41.40 5.08 15.63
C ALA A 320 41.04 4.05 16.69
N ARG A 321 39.85 3.42 16.61
CA ARG A 321 39.44 2.32 17.49
C ARG A 321 40.51 1.21 17.56
N LYS A 322 40.99 0.75 16.42
CA LYS A 322 42.05 -0.30 16.35
C LYS A 322 43.34 0.16 17.02
N ALA A 323 43.80 1.36 16.68
CA ALA A 323 45.02 1.92 17.25
C ALA A 323 44.91 2.10 18.78
N MET A 324 43.80 2.63 19.27
CA MET A 324 43.55 2.82 20.72
C MET A 324 43.50 1.50 21.47
N VAL A 325 42.84 0.46 20.90
CA VAL A 325 42.80 -0.86 21.51
C VAL A 325 44.19 -1.50 21.63
N GLU A 326 45.08 -1.36 20.63
CA GLU A 326 46.46 -1.84 20.72
C GLU A 326 47.25 -1.06 21.77
N ASP A 327 47.09 0.26 21.84
CA ASP A 327 47.77 1.07 22.85
C ASP A 327 47.32 0.72 24.29
N LEU A 328 46.01 0.47 24.47
CA LEU A 328 45.45 0.01 25.75
C LEU A 328 46.01 -1.36 26.16
N LYS A 329 46.24 -2.25 25.21
CA LYS A 329 46.84 -3.54 25.41
C LYS A 329 48.32 -3.41 25.77
N GLU A 330 49.10 -2.55 25.07
CA GLU A 330 50.50 -2.26 25.39
C GLU A 330 50.67 -1.65 26.79
N GLN A 331 49.70 -0.80 27.23
CA GLN A 331 49.67 -0.24 28.57
C GLN A 331 49.18 -1.22 29.67
N GLY A 332 48.74 -2.43 29.27
CA GLY A 332 48.20 -3.42 30.22
C GLY A 332 46.83 -3.02 30.80
N LEU A 333 46.11 -2.08 30.15
CA LEU A 333 44.80 -1.60 30.57
C LEU A 333 43.64 -2.34 29.91
N LEU A 334 43.86 -3.04 28.80
CA LEU A 334 42.89 -3.91 28.14
C LEU A 334 42.81 -5.24 28.88
N VAL A 335 41.64 -5.52 29.51
CA VAL A 335 41.41 -6.74 30.30
C VAL A 335 41.10 -7.93 29.45
N LYS A 336 40.06 -7.77 28.61
CA LYS A 336 39.57 -8.79 27.66
C LYS A 336 38.73 -8.18 26.57
N VAL A 337 38.51 -8.93 25.50
CA VAL A 337 37.61 -8.58 24.39
C VAL A 337 36.58 -9.70 24.26
N VAL A 338 35.30 -9.39 24.39
CA VAL A 338 34.21 -10.35 24.40
C VAL A 338 33.31 -10.11 23.18
N PRO A 339 33.05 -11.10 22.33
CA PRO A 339 32.08 -10.95 21.23
C PRO A 339 30.73 -10.53 21.77
N HIS A 340 30.09 -9.53 21.14
CA HIS A 340 28.80 -8.99 21.54
C HIS A 340 28.05 -8.49 20.30
N SER A 341 26.84 -8.99 20.10
CA SER A 341 25.94 -8.45 19.07
C SER A 341 25.09 -7.33 19.70
N HIS A 342 25.03 -6.20 19.04
CA HIS A 342 24.27 -5.03 19.52
C HIS A 342 23.62 -4.28 18.36
N SER A 343 22.56 -3.57 18.68
CA SER A 343 21.82 -2.76 17.73
C SER A 343 22.57 -1.49 17.38
N VAL A 344 22.87 -1.28 16.10
CA VAL A 344 23.61 -0.11 15.59
C VAL A 344 22.68 0.71 14.70
N GLY A 345 22.59 2.01 14.97
CA GLY A 345 21.84 2.94 14.14
C GLY A 345 22.57 3.26 12.83
N THR A 346 21.87 3.11 11.70
CA THR A 346 22.34 3.45 10.37
C THR A 346 21.41 4.45 9.69
N HIS A 347 21.94 5.30 8.81
CA HIS A 347 21.13 6.24 8.05
C HIS A 347 20.43 5.52 6.90
N ASP A 348 19.10 5.62 6.82
CA ASP A 348 18.23 4.90 5.87
C ASP A 348 18.54 5.18 4.38
N ARG A 349 19.21 6.33 4.08
CA ARG A 349 19.52 6.75 2.69
C ARG A 349 20.88 6.27 2.19
N CYS A 350 21.90 6.26 3.04
CA CYS A 350 23.26 5.91 2.64
C CYS A 350 23.82 4.66 3.35
N GLY A 351 23.10 4.09 4.31
CA GLY A 351 23.51 2.90 5.07
C GLY A 351 24.68 3.10 6.03
N THR A 352 25.14 4.35 6.21
CA THR A 352 26.29 4.65 7.09
C THR A 352 25.85 4.64 8.54
N THR A 353 26.68 4.07 9.43
CA THR A 353 26.49 4.17 10.89
C THR A 353 26.48 5.65 11.31
N VAL A 354 25.40 6.06 11.98
CA VAL A 354 25.23 7.41 12.49
C VAL A 354 26.08 7.65 13.71
N GLU A 355 26.53 8.91 13.90
CA GLU A 355 27.27 9.34 15.06
C GLU A 355 26.41 10.29 15.91
N PRO A 356 26.07 9.96 17.16
CA PRO A 356 25.55 10.94 18.08
C PRO A 356 26.63 12.04 18.33
N MET A 357 26.28 13.29 18.04
CA MET A 357 27.18 14.43 18.18
C MET A 357 26.43 15.65 18.71
N ILE A 358 27.12 16.46 19.54
CA ILE A 358 26.56 17.75 19.96
C ILE A 358 26.88 18.80 18.91
N LYS A 359 25.81 19.41 18.40
CA LYS A 359 25.92 20.51 17.44
C LYS A 359 24.86 21.58 17.68
N PRO A 360 25.15 22.86 17.38
CA PRO A 360 24.12 23.88 17.35
C PRO A 360 23.15 23.63 16.19
N GLN A 361 21.88 23.46 16.48
CA GLN A 361 20.82 23.17 15.52
C GLN A 361 19.56 24.00 15.84
N TRP A 362 18.64 24.07 14.90
CA TRP A 362 17.31 24.63 15.11
C TRP A 362 16.34 23.53 15.53
N PHE A 363 15.58 23.79 16.57
CA PHE A 363 14.61 22.85 17.15
C PHE A 363 13.22 23.46 17.23
N LEU A 364 12.22 22.60 17.11
CA LEU A 364 10.82 22.92 17.37
C LEU A 364 10.38 22.19 18.66
N LYS A 365 9.86 22.94 19.64
CA LYS A 365 9.25 22.39 20.86
C LYS A 365 7.95 21.69 20.51
N MET A 366 7.78 20.45 20.97
CA MET A 366 6.68 19.60 20.56
C MET A 366 5.60 19.38 21.61
N ASP A 367 5.85 19.62 22.89
CA ASP A 367 4.94 19.25 24.00
C ASP A 367 3.50 19.75 23.83
N GLU A 368 3.31 21.05 23.57
CA GLU A 368 1.96 21.64 23.43
C GLU A 368 1.28 21.21 22.13
N MET A 369 2.05 21.09 21.07
CA MET A 369 1.54 20.63 19.77
C MET A 369 1.08 19.19 19.84
N ALA A 370 1.82 18.32 20.54
CA ALA A 370 1.46 16.93 20.74
C ALA A 370 0.15 16.78 21.53
N LYS A 371 -0.03 17.56 22.62
CA LYS A 371 -1.28 17.56 23.38
C LYS A 371 -2.48 17.98 22.51
N ALA A 372 -2.31 19.00 21.68
CA ALA A 372 -3.36 19.43 20.75
C ALA A 372 -3.70 18.33 19.73
N ALA A 373 -2.68 17.66 19.20
CA ALA A 373 -2.86 16.56 18.24
C ALA A 373 -3.56 15.33 18.88
N ILE A 374 -3.20 14.93 20.10
CA ILE A 374 -3.89 13.85 20.85
C ILE A 374 -5.38 14.17 20.98
N LYS A 375 -5.71 15.40 21.36
CA LYS A 375 -7.10 15.82 21.57
C LYS A 375 -7.98 15.66 20.33
N THR A 376 -7.45 15.81 19.11
CA THR A 376 -8.25 15.64 17.89
C THR A 376 -8.79 14.23 17.70
N LEU A 377 -8.07 13.22 18.18
CA LEU A 377 -8.52 11.83 18.17
C LEU A 377 -9.62 11.62 19.23
N ASP A 378 -9.41 12.14 20.46
CA ASP A 378 -10.39 12.03 21.56
C ASP A 378 -11.72 12.73 21.22
N ASP A 379 -11.66 13.88 20.57
CA ASP A 379 -12.84 14.65 20.12
C ASP A 379 -13.52 14.05 18.88
N GLY A 380 -12.93 13.05 18.24
CA GLY A 380 -13.42 12.43 17.00
C GLY A 380 -13.27 13.27 15.74
N ASN A 381 -12.51 14.36 15.80
CA ASN A 381 -12.24 15.24 14.65
C ASN A 381 -11.26 14.61 13.65
N LEU A 382 -10.47 13.64 14.13
CA LEU A 382 -9.56 12.82 13.34
C LEU A 382 -9.90 11.34 13.56
N GLN A 383 -10.03 10.56 12.48
CA GLN A 383 -10.33 9.14 12.55
C GLN A 383 -9.40 8.33 11.65
N PHE A 384 -8.78 7.28 12.20
CA PHE A 384 -8.00 6.34 11.40
C PHE A 384 -8.85 5.20 10.87
N VAL A 385 -8.65 4.85 9.63
CA VAL A 385 -9.23 3.66 9.00
C VAL A 385 -8.09 2.72 8.56
N PRO A 386 -7.92 1.58 9.23
CA PRO A 386 -8.67 1.08 10.39
C PRO A 386 -8.22 1.72 11.73
N ALA A 387 -9.11 1.80 12.68
CA ALA A 387 -8.91 2.43 14.00
C ALA A 387 -7.74 1.85 14.83
N ARG A 388 -7.22 0.66 14.50
CA ARG A 388 -6.05 0.08 15.19
C ARG A 388 -4.80 0.98 15.14
N PHE A 389 -4.70 1.89 14.16
CA PHE A 389 -3.58 2.82 14.03
C PHE A 389 -3.66 4.03 14.97
N ASP A 390 -4.78 4.22 15.67
CA ASP A 390 -4.89 5.19 16.78
C ASP A 390 -3.77 4.97 17.81
N LYS A 391 -3.49 3.69 18.12
CA LYS A 391 -2.42 3.31 19.05
C LYS A 391 -1.03 3.72 18.57
N THR A 392 -0.77 3.60 17.29
CA THR A 392 0.51 4.01 16.70
C THR A 392 0.65 5.52 16.75
N TYR A 393 -0.40 6.25 16.40
CA TYR A 393 -0.44 7.71 16.44
C TYR A 393 -0.21 8.23 17.87
N LEU A 394 -0.94 7.69 18.87
CA LEU A 394 -0.81 8.07 20.28
C LEU A 394 0.59 7.75 20.82
N HIS A 395 1.11 6.55 20.56
CA HIS A 395 2.44 6.14 21.02
C HIS A 395 3.55 7.12 20.60
N TRP A 396 3.51 7.60 19.38
CA TRP A 396 4.49 8.57 18.89
C TRP A 396 4.32 9.95 19.52
N LEU A 397 3.08 10.40 19.74
CA LEU A 397 2.80 11.70 20.35
C LEU A 397 3.11 11.73 21.85
N GLU A 398 2.84 10.65 22.58
CA GLU A 398 3.12 10.53 24.01
C GLU A 398 4.64 10.49 24.31
N ASN A 399 5.44 10.02 23.34
CA ASN A 399 6.89 9.90 23.48
C ASN A 399 7.66 10.91 22.61
N ILE A 400 6.99 11.95 22.11
CA ILE A 400 7.60 12.91 21.21
C ILE A 400 8.66 13.76 21.91
N ARG A 401 9.75 14.04 21.20
CA ARG A 401 10.82 14.95 21.65
C ARG A 401 10.84 16.17 20.76
N ASP A 402 11.59 17.22 21.19
CA ASP A 402 11.83 18.38 20.35
C ASP A 402 12.40 17.97 19.00
N TRP A 403 11.82 18.47 17.94
CA TRP A 403 12.18 18.11 16.56
C TRP A 403 13.34 18.98 16.07
N CYS A 404 14.46 18.37 15.71
CA CYS A 404 15.55 19.02 14.99
C CYS A 404 15.12 19.32 13.55
N ILE A 405 14.93 20.60 13.22
CA ILE A 405 14.39 21.04 11.93
C ILE A 405 15.43 21.55 10.94
N SER A 406 16.71 21.71 11.34
CA SER A 406 17.78 22.17 10.44
C SER A 406 18.54 21.02 9.83
N ARG A 407 18.96 21.20 8.57
CA ARG A 407 19.80 20.28 7.79
C ARG A 407 20.91 21.04 7.11
N GLN A 408 22.11 20.49 7.09
CA GLN A 408 23.30 21.06 6.43
C GLN A 408 23.32 20.67 4.96
N LEU A 409 22.27 21.05 4.24
CA LEU A 409 22.06 20.78 2.83
C LEU A 409 21.98 22.06 2.02
N TRP A 410 22.22 21.95 0.72
CA TRP A 410 22.00 23.07 -0.21
C TRP A 410 20.60 23.03 -0.84
N TRP A 411 20.07 21.83 -1.09
CA TRP A 411 18.75 21.62 -1.67
C TRP A 411 17.66 21.58 -0.59
N GLY A 412 16.83 22.60 -0.56
CA GLY A 412 15.72 22.74 0.39
C GLY A 412 15.39 24.19 0.71
N HIS A 413 14.43 24.39 1.60
CA HIS A 413 14.03 25.71 2.09
C HIS A 413 15.08 26.26 3.05
N ARG A 414 15.75 27.30 2.64
CA ARG A 414 16.78 27.94 3.47
C ARG A 414 16.14 28.62 4.70
N ILE A 415 16.74 28.44 5.86
CA ILE A 415 16.24 28.99 7.12
C ILE A 415 16.22 30.54 7.04
N PRO A 416 15.09 31.19 7.37
CA PRO A 416 14.93 32.64 7.27
C PRO A 416 15.49 33.38 8.48
N ALA A 417 16.75 33.10 8.82
CA ALA A 417 17.51 33.75 9.87
C ALA A 417 18.77 34.42 9.25
N TYR A 418 19.08 35.63 9.72
CA TYR A 418 20.14 36.46 9.17
C TYR A 418 21.07 36.90 10.30
N TYR A 419 22.38 36.81 10.07
CA TYR A 419 23.41 37.09 11.07
C TYR A 419 24.22 38.30 10.64
N CYS A 420 24.51 39.18 11.59
CA CYS A 420 25.38 40.31 11.39
C CYS A 420 26.86 39.88 11.44
N ASP A 421 27.65 40.18 10.41
CA ASP A 421 29.05 39.79 10.32
C ASP A 421 29.94 40.50 11.36
N GLU A 422 29.51 41.65 11.90
CA GLU A 422 30.31 42.39 12.90
C GLU A 422 29.94 42.05 14.36
N CYS A 423 28.65 41.96 14.69
CA CYS A 423 28.25 41.79 16.10
C CYS A 423 27.58 40.45 16.40
N GLY A 424 27.37 39.59 15.41
CA GLY A 424 26.75 38.28 15.56
C GLY A 424 25.25 38.34 15.88
N GLU A 425 24.61 39.50 15.83
CA GLU A 425 23.17 39.63 16.09
C GLU A 425 22.37 38.82 15.06
N MET A 426 21.41 38.03 15.53
CA MET A 426 20.55 37.21 14.70
C MET A 426 19.17 37.86 14.55
N VAL A 427 18.67 37.92 13.33
CA VAL A 427 17.34 38.41 12.99
C VAL A 427 16.59 37.36 12.20
N VAL A 428 15.38 37.02 12.66
CA VAL A 428 14.47 36.15 11.90
C VAL A 428 13.44 37.01 11.18
N GLY A 429 13.25 36.80 9.88
CA GLY A 429 12.36 37.63 9.08
C GLY A 429 12.16 37.11 7.66
N ARG A 430 11.18 37.66 6.93
CA ARG A 430 10.88 37.29 5.54
C ARG A 430 12.00 37.67 4.58
N GLU A 431 12.67 38.76 4.86
CA GLU A 431 13.76 39.32 4.05
C GLU A 431 14.96 39.65 4.93
N MET A 432 16.13 39.68 4.32
CA MET A 432 17.35 40.09 4.99
C MET A 432 17.28 41.60 5.29
N PRO A 433 17.49 42.04 6.53
CA PRO A 433 17.49 43.43 6.87
C PRO A 433 18.58 44.20 6.12
N GLU A 434 18.29 45.42 5.64
CA GLU A 434 19.30 46.28 5.00
C GLU A 434 20.44 46.66 5.98
N LYS A 435 20.14 46.70 7.27
CA LYS A 435 21.09 47.01 8.34
C LYS A 435 20.79 46.23 9.60
N CYS A 436 21.83 45.78 10.28
CA CYS A 436 21.72 45.16 11.58
C CYS A 436 21.00 46.05 12.58
N PRO A 437 19.93 45.64 13.22
CA PRO A 437 19.16 46.49 14.18
C PRO A 437 19.96 46.86 15.43
N LYS A 438 21.04 46.14 15.74
CA LYS A 438 21.85 46.34 16.95
C LYS A 438 23.03 47.28 16.71
N CYS A 439 23.82 47.03 15.65
CA CYS A 439 25.04 47.78 15.40
C CYS A 439 25.02 48.64 14.13
N GLY A 440 23.96 48.57 13.29
CA GLY A 440 23.83 49.34 12.07
C GLY A 440 24.69 48.84 10.89
N CYS A 441 25.44 47.75 11.05
CA CYS A 441 26.24 47.14 9.98
C CYS A 441 25.35 46.69 8.79
N THR A 442 25.84 46.87 7.56
CA THR A 442 25.14 46.50 6.33
C THR A 442 25.52 45.14 5.80
N HIS A 443 26.52 44.50 6.42
CA HIS A 443 26.99 43.16 6.04
C HIS A 443 26.29 42.12 6.92
N MET A 444 25.39 41.37 6.30
CA MET A 444 24.65 40.30 6.90
C MET A 444 24.62 39.11 5.95
N HIS A 445 24.56 37.92 6.50
CA HIS A 445 24.39 36.70 5.74
C HIS A 445 23.24 35.85 6.29
N GLN A 446 22.59 35.11 5.40
CA GLN A 446 21.53 34.19 5.76
C GLN A 446 22.10 32.89 6.32
N ASP A 447 21.43 32.26 7.27
CA ASP A 447 21.76 30.93 7.78
C ASP A 447 21.98 29.96 6.59
N GLU A 448 23.03 29.15 6.64
CA GLU A 448 23.40 28.24 5.55
C GLU A 448 22.56 26.98 5.53
N ASP A 449 21.99 26.62 6.68
CA ASP A 449 21.15 25.44 6.82
C ASP A 449 19.81 25.58 6.09
N THR A 450 19.28 24.44 5.69
CA THR A 450 17.92 24.30 5.16
C THR A 450 17.01 23.61 6.16
N LEU A 451 15.71 23.75 5.98
CA LEU A 451 14.72 23.06 6.79
C LEU A 451 14.60 21.59 6.36
N ASP A 452 14.28 20.73 7.32
CA ASP A 452 13.88 19.35 7.09
C ASP A 452 12.74 19.30 6.07
N THR A 453 12.79 18.37 5.11
CA THR A 453 11.73 18.20 4.08
C THR A 453 10.35 18.04 4.69
N TRP A 454 10.27 17.40 5.86
CA TRP A 454 9.02 17.19 6.57
C TRP A 454 8.40 18.47 7.14
N PHE A 455 9.18 19.55 7.26
CA PHE A 455 8.67 20.85 7.70
C PHE A 455 7.75 21.46 6.62
N SER A 456 8.14 21.43 5.36
CA SER A 456 7.31 21.91 4.25
C SER A 456 6.18 20.94 3.91
N SER A 457 6.47 19.63 3.93
CA SER A 457 5.49 18.57 3.67
C SER A 457 4.34 18.56 4.70
N ALA A 458 4.61 18.99 5.94
CA ALA A 458 3.60 19.14 6.98
C ALA A 458 2.55 20.22 6.69
N LEU A 459 2.84 21.16 5.79
CA LEU A 459 1.93 22.26 5.44
C LEU A 459 1.05 21.93 4.22
N TRP A 460 1.29 20.79 3.60
CA TRP A 460 0.72 20.41 2.31
C TRP A 460 -0.80 20.58 2.20
N PRO A 461 -1.63 20.20 3.18
CA PRO A 461 -3.09 20.31 3.08
C PRO A 461 -3.61 21.73 2.91
N PHE A 462 -2.91 22.74 3.41
CA PHE A 462 -3.34 24.13 3.38
C PHE A 462 -2.42 25.04 2.56
N SER A 463 -1.13 24.79 2.48
CA SER A 463 -0.20 25.56 1.67
C SER A 463 -0.52 25.45 0.16
N THR A 464 -0.95 24.26 -0.28
CA THR A 464 -1.34 24.02 -1.68
C THR A 464 -2.57 24.79 -2.11
N LEU A 465 -3.43 25.16 -1.16
CA LEU A 465 -4.66 25.92 -1.37
C LEU A 465 -4.48 27.45 -1.18
N GLY A 466 -3.23 27.89 -0.96
CA GLY A 466 -2.86 29.31 -0.97
C GLY A 466 -2.58 29.93 0.38
N TRP A 467 -2.70 29.19 1.50
CA TRP A 467 -2.31 29.72 2.81
C TRP A 467 -0.85 30.23 2.77
N PRO A 468 -0.49 31.36 3.38
CA PRO A 468 -1.21 32.13 4.44
C PRO A 468 -2.25 33.14 3.92
N ASP A 469 -2.45 33.25 2.62
CA ASP A 469 -3.46 34.13 2.07
C ASP A 469 -4.85 33.49 2.23
N LYS A 470 -5.88 34.33 2.35
CA LYS A 470 -7.27 33.90 2.36
C LYS A 470 -7.77 33.77 0.94
N THR A 471 -7.59 32.58 0.36
CA THR A 471 -8.06 32.30 -1.01
C THR A 471 -9.44 31.63 -0.98
N PRO A 472 -10.27 31.82 -2.04
CA PRO A 472 -11.54 31.12 -2.16
C PRO A 472 -11.38 29.59 -2.13
N GLU A 473 -10.27 29.08 -2.67
CA GLU A 473 -9.92 27.67 -2.66
C GLU A 473 -9.68 27.14 -1.25
N LEU A 474 -8.94 27.87 -0.42
CA LEU A 474 -8.71 27.51 0.98
C LEU A 474 -10.02 27.52 1.78
N GLU A 475 -10.88 28.51 1.57
CA GLU A 475 -12.17 28.60 2.28
C GLU A 475 -13.15 27.50 1.87
N TYR A 476 -13.04 26.96 0.64
CA TYR A 476 -13.99 25.99 0.11
C TYR A 476 -13.50 24.53 0.24
N PHE A 477 -12.22 24.25 -0.03
CA PHE A 477 -11.66 22.89 -0.08
C PHE A 477 -10.92 22.44 1.19
N TYR A 478 -10.72 23.32 2.18
CA TYR A 478 -10.09 23.01 3.45
C TYR A 478 -11.09 23.14 4.61
N PRO A 479 -11.05 22.26 5.63
CA PRO A 479 -10.22 21.05 5.76
C PRO A 479 -10.50 20.01 4.67
N THR A 480 -9.50 19.14 4.37
CA THR A 480 -9.67 18.07 3.40
C THR A 480 -10.44 16.89 3.99
N ASP A 481 -11.01 16.02 3.17
CA ASP A 481 -11.89 14.96 3.66
C ASP A 481 -11.13 13.71 4.12
N VAL A 482 -10.23 13.22 3.28
CA VAL A 482 -9.47 12.01 3.57
C VAL A 482 -8.03 12.14 3.12
N LEU A 483 -7.11 11.71 3.98
CA LEU A 483 -5.72 11.45 3.63
C LEU A 483 -5.54 9.95 3.40
N VAL A 484 -4.97 9.55 2.27
CA VAL A 484 -4.57 8.16 2.02
C VAL A 484 -3.07 8.06 2.14
N THR A 485 -2.56 7.09 2.89
CA THR A 485 -1.12 6.94 3.10
C THR A 485 -0.75 5.56 3.65
N GLY A 486 0.54 5.19 3.52
CA GLY A 486 1.09 4.00 4.17
C GLY A 486 1.24 4.16 5.69
N TYR A 487 1.17 3.06 6.42
CA TYR A 487 1.33 3.07 7.87
C TYR A 487 2.75 3.48 8.32
N ASP A 488 3.74 3.35 7.47
CA ASP A 488 5.15 3.61 7.76
C ASP A 488 5.49 5.10 7.85
N ILE A 489 4.62 5.99 7.38
CA ILE A 489 4.82 7.45 7.45
C ILE A 489 3.81 8.18 8.35
N ILE A 490 3.12 7.47 9.25
CA ILE A 490 2.23 8.10 10.25
C ILE A 490 2.99 9.12 11.09
N PHE A 491 4.16 8.75 11.62
CA PHE A 491 4.99 9.65 12.40
C PHE A 491 5.58 10.79 11.57
N PHE A 492 6.15 10.46 10.41
CA PHE A 492 6.86 11.43 9.59
C PHE A 492 5.95 12.50 9.02
N TRP A 493 4.74 12.12 8.59
CA TRP A 493 3.88 12.99 7.82
C TRP A 493 2.53 13.27 8.46
N VAL A 494 1.76 12.25 8.84
CA VAL A 494 0.41 12.45 9.39
C VAL A 494 0.44 13.31 10.65
N ILE A 495 1.25 12.93 11.65
CA ILE A 495 1.38 13.66 12.92
C ILE A 495 1.81 15.11 12.66
N ARG A 496 2.79 15.30 11.77
CA ARG A 496 3.32 16.64 11.44
C ARG A 496 2.32 17.52 10.74
N MET A 497 1.50 16.97 9.83
CA MET A 497 0.40 17.71 9.22
C MET A 497 -0.65 18.12 10.25
N VAL A 498 -1.02 17.23 11.17
CA VAL A 498 -2.05 17.50 12.18
C VAL A 498 -1.62 18.63 13.09
N PHE A 499 -0.44 18.55 13.72
CA PHE A 499 -0.04 19.62 14.64
C PHE A 499 0.26 20.94 13.93
N SER A 500 0.81 20.91 12.71
CA SER A 500 1.05 22.14 11.93
C SER A 500 -0.25 22.82 11.53
N ALA A 501 -1.25 22.05 11.11
CA ALA A 501 -2.56 22.59 10.75
C ALA A 501 -3.28 23.19 11.98
N LEU A 502 -3.32 22.48 13.10
CA LEU A 502 -3.91 23.00 14.36
C LEU A 502 -3.26 24.30 14.79
N GLU A 503 -1.94 24.39 14.70
CA GLU A 503 -1.19 25.57 15.12
C GLU A 503 -1.39 26.77 14.17
N GLN A 504 -1.55 26.54 12.85
CA GLN A 504 -1.61 27.61 11.86
C GLN A 504 -3.02 27.98 11.44
N THR A 505 -3.95 27.03 11.41
CA THR A 505 -5.34 27.24 10.95
C THR A 505 -6.36 27.09 12.08
N GLY A 506 -6.02 26.39 13.16
CA GLY A 506 -6.93 26.07 14.27
C GLY A 506 -7.83 24.85 14.02
N GLU A 507 -7.67 24.18 12.90
CA GLU A 507 -8.49 23.04 12.47
C GLU A 507 -7.65 21.83 12.10
N THR A 508 -8.22 20.62 12.19
CA THR A 508 -7.58 19.40 11.68
C THR A 508 -7.46 19.46 10.16
N PRO A 509 -6.34 18.98 9.57
CA PRO A 509 -6.13 19.13 8.13
C PRO A 509 -6.99 18.21 7.29
N PHE A 510 -7.50 17.11 7.88
CA PHE A 510 -8.37 16.10 7.26
C PHE A 510 -9.20 15.39 8.34
N HIS A 511 -10.34 14.82 7.95
CA HIS A 511 -11.24 14.11 8.87
C HIS A 511 -10.87 12.64 9.03
N HIS A 512 -10.47 11.98 7.93
CA HIS A 512 -10.10 10.57 7.92
C HIS A 512 -8.66 10.37 7.46
N VAL A 513 -8.01 9.38 8.05
CA VAL A 513 -6.71 8.87 7.60
C VAL A 513 -6.89 7.41 7.19
N LEU A 514 -7.01 7.18 5.88
CA LEU A 514 -7.12 5.85 5.31
C LEU A 514 -5.73 5.27 5.13
N ILE A 515 -5.42 4.28 5.96
CA ILE A 515 -4.12 3.62 5.97
C ILE A 515 -4.14 2.41 5.03
N HIS A 516 -3.16 2.34 4.15
CA HIS A 516 -2.88 1.13 3.37
C HIS A 516 -1.61 0.43 3.86
N GLY A 517 -1.49 -0.86 3.52
CA GLY A 517 -0.30 -1.65 3.78
C GLY A 517 0.73 -1.52 2.66
N LEU A 518 1.84 -2.24 2.79
CA LEU A 518 2.90 -2.26 1.80
C LEU A 518 2.63 -3.32 0.72
N VAL A 519 3.03 -3.03 -0.51
CA VAL A 519 3.05 -4.03 -1.58
C VAL A 519 4.35 -4.82 -1.50
N ARG A 520 4.22 -6.13 -1.32
CA ARG A 520 5.33 -7.08 -1.18
C ARG A 520 5.43 -7.98 -2.42
N ASP A 521 6.60 -8.57 -2.63
CA ASP A 521 6.77 -9.57 -3.68
C ASP A 521 5.97 -10.86 -3.38
N SER A 522 5.97 -11.81 -4.31
CA SER A 522 5.26 -13.10 -4.16
C SER A 522 5.71 -13.93 -2.96
N GLN A 523 6.92 -13.69 -2.45
CA GLN A 523 7.48 -14.35 -1.26
C GLN A 523 7.19 -13.59 0.05
N GLY A 524 6.54 -12.42 -0.04
CA GLY A 524 6.21 -11.58 1.11
C GLY A 524 7.34 -10.65 1.56
N ARG A 525 8.41 -10.51 0.78
CA ARG A 525 9.53 -9.59 1.08
C ARG A 525 9.17 -8.17 0.62
N LYS A 526 9.67 -7.16 1.34
CA LYS A 526 9.56 -5.77 0.91
C LYS A 526 10.26 -5.59 -0.45
N MET A 527 9.59 -4.95 -1.39
CA MET A 527 10.18 -4.63 -2.69
C MET A 527 11.22 -3.51 -2.53
N SER A 528 12.42 -3.71 -3.07
CA SER A 528 13.48 -2.70 -3.08
C SER A 528 14.37 -2.83 -4.32
N LYS A 529 14.99 -1.72 -4.72
CA LYS A 529 15.95 -1.71 -5.83
C LYS A 529 17.20 -2.54 -5.52
N SER A 530 17.62 -2.58 -4.26
CA SER A 530 18.80 -3.34 -3.80
C SER A 530 18.58 -4.85 -3.87
N LEU A 531 17.35 -5.34 -3.63
CA LEU A 531 17.01 -6.75 -3.75
C LEU A 531 16.67 -7.18 -5.19
N GLY A 532 16.53 -6.22 -6.12
CA GLY A 532 16.17 -6.49 -7.51
C GLY A 532 14.79 -7.13 -7.70
N ASN A 533 13.92 -7.03 -6.69
CA ASN A 533 12.56 -7.57 -6.70
C ASN A 533 11.47 -6.48 -6.90
N GLY A 534 11.88 -5.25 -7.19
CA GLY A 534 10.98 -4.15 -7.51
C GLY A 534 10.31 -4.35 -8.87
N ILE A 535 9.01 -4.12 -8.94
CA ILE A 535 8.23 -4.18 -10.18
C ILE A 535 7.85 -2.74 -10.56
N ASP A 536 8.16 -2.37 -11.80
CA ASP A 536 7.75 -1.08 -12.36
C ASP A 536 6.27 -1.13 -12.75
N PRO A 537 5.41 -0.24 -12.21
CA PRO A 537 4.02 -0.15 -12.61
C PRO A 537 3.82 0.04 -14.12
N LEU A 538 4.71 0.78 -14.79
CA LEU A 538 4.62 1.00 -16.24
C LEU A 538 4.84 -0.30 -17.04
N GLU A 539 5.72 -1.19 -16.58
CA GLU A 539 5.90 -2.50 -17.21
C GLU A 539 4.59 -3.32 -17.19
N VAL A 540 3.88 -3.26 -16.06
CA VAL A 540 2.59 -3.93 -15.92
C VAL A 540 1.54 -3.30 -16.83
N ILE A 541 1.48 -1.96 -16.88
CA ILE A 541 0.55 -1.21 -17.72
C ILE A 541 0.81 -1.49 -19.20
N ASP A 542 2.06 -1.47 -19.64
CA ASP A 542 2.43 -1.74 -21.03
C ASP A 542 2.05 -3.15 -21.48
N LYS A 543 2.05 -4.11 -20.57
CA LYS A 543 1.75 -5.51 -20.88
C LYS A 543 0.27 -5.84 -20.76
N TYR A 544 -0.44 -5.27 -19.79
CA TYR A 544 -1.80 -5.68 -19.44
C TYR A 544 -2.84 -4.55 -19.44
N GLY A 545 -2.39 -3.28 -19.49
CA GLY A 545 -3.23 -2.10 -19.35
C GLY A 545 -3.36 -1.59 -17.90
N ALA A 546 -3.69 -0.32 -17.76
CA ALA A 546 -3.84 0.34 -16.47
C ALA A 546 -5.01 -0.24 -15.66
N ASP A 547 -6.14 -0.52 -16.30
CA ASP A 547 -7.32 -1.10 -15.65
C ASP A 547 -7.03 -2.47 -15.00
N ALA A 548 -6.21 -3.31 -15.64
CA ALA A 548 -5.83 -4.61 -15.09
C ALA A 548 -4.95 -4.45 -13.83
N LEU A 549 -4.02 -3.50 -13.84
CA LEU A 549 -3.21 -3.18 -12.65
C LEU A 549 -4.07 -2.64 -11.51
N ARG A 550 -4.93 -1.66 -11.77
CA ARG A 550 -5.82 -1.02 -10.79
C ARG A 550 -6.73 -2.05 -10.12
N LEU A 551 -7.38 -2.90 -10.90
CA LEU A 551 -8.23 -3.98 -10.38
C LEU A 551 -7.43 -4.95 -9.51
N THR A 552 -6.21 -5.33 -9.93
CA THR A 552 -5.33 -6.24 -9.19
C THR A 552 -4.95 -5.67 -7.82
N LEU A 553 -4.64 -4.36 -7.75
CA LEU A 553 -4.28 -3.68 -6.52
C LEU A 553 -5.45 -3.56 -5.54
N MET A 554 -6.69 -3.55 -6.04
CA MET A 554 -7.88 -3.42 -5.19
C MET A 554 -8.48 -4.77 -4.79
N THR A 555 -8.37 -5.80 -5.63
CA THR A 555 -8.94 -7.12 -5.33
C THR A 555 -8.28 -7.76 -4.11
N GLY A 556 -9.08 -7.97 -3.06
CA GLY A 556 -8.61 -8.53 -1.78
C GLY A 556 -7.78 -7.54 -0.94
N ASN A 557 -7.75 -6.26 -1.30
CA ASN A 557 -7.16 -5.23 -0.46
C ASN A 557 -8.04 -4.99 0.77
N ALA A 558 -7.40 -4.91 1.95
CA ALA A 558 -8.05 -4.52 3.19
C ALA A 558 -7.24 -3.40 3.84
N PRO A 559 -7.90 -2.35 4.37
CA PRO A 559 -7.20 -1.22 4.99
C PRO A 559 -6.14 -1.63 6.01
N GLY A 560 -4.96 -1.07 5.88
CA GLY A 560 -3.82 -1.29 6.79
C GLY A 560 -3.11 -2.64 6.68
N ASN A 561 -3.49 -3.52 5.76
CA ASN A 561 -2.86 -4.82 5.56
C ASN A 561 -1.92 -4.82 4.36
N ASP A 562 -0.76 -5.46 4.53
CA ASP A 562 0.16 -5.68 3.42
C ASP A 562 -0.46 -6.62 2.37
N MET A 563 -0.15 -6.37 1.11
CA MET A 563 -0.57 -7.22 0.01
C MET A 563 0.63 -7.81 -0.73
N ARG A 564 0.46 -9.04 -1.25
CA ARG A 564 1.46 -9.68 -2.12
C ARG A 564 1.06 -9.49 -3.57
N PHE A 565 1.99 -9.07 -4.39
CA PHE A 565 1.80 -8.93 -5.82
C PHE A 565 2.15 -10.22 -6.56
N TYR A 566 1.24 -10.65 -7.45
CA TYR A 566 1.38 -11.84 -8.29
C TYR A 566 0.99 -11.48 -9.73
N TRP A 567 1.81 -11.88 -10.68
CA TRP A 567 1.55 -11.68 -12.12
C TRP A 567 0.27 -12.38 -12.59
N GLU A 568 -0.02 -13.55 -12.04
CA GLU A 568 -1.22 -14.34 -12.33
C GLU A 568 -2.52 -13.61 -11.95
N ARG A 569 -2.48 -12.76 -10.93
CA ARG A 569 -3.61 -11.91 -10.57
C ARG A 569 -3.85 -10.81 -11.61
N VAL A 570 -2.78 -10.24 -12.18
CA VAL A 570 -2.91 -9.25 -13.26
C VAL A 570 -3.50 -9.89 -14.52
N GLU A 571 -3.10 -11.13 -14.84
CA GLU A 571 -3.70 -11.90 -15.93
C GLU A 571 -5.18 -12.18 -15.69
N SER A 572 -5.57 -12.51 -14.47
CA SER A 572 -6.98 -12.69 -14.09
C SER A 572 -7.77 -11.40 -14.26
N SER A 573 -7.22 -10.26 -13.86
CA SER A 573 -7.84 -8.94 -14.04
C SER A 573 -8.00 -8.57 -15.52
N ARG A 574 -7.00 -8.86 -16.36
CA ARG A 574 -7.11 -8.71 -17.83
C ARG A 574 -8.20 -9.63 -18.39
N ASN A 575 -8.30 -10.87 -17.92
CA ASN A 575 -9.33 -11.81 -18.38
C ASN A 575 -10.73 -11.32 -18.01
N PHE A 576 -10.87 -10.69 -16.83
CA PHE A 576 -12.11 -10.02 -16.44
C PHE A 576 -12.47 -8.90 -17.42
N ALA A 577 -11.53 -8.01 -17.74
CA ALA A 577 -11.73 -6.96 -18.74
C ALA A 577 -12.20 -7.54 -20.09
N ASN A 578 -11.55 -8.60 -20.58
CA ASN A 578 -11.94 -9.28 -21.82
C ASN A 578 -13.35 -9.89 -21.74
N LYS A 579 -13.74 -10.45 -20.60
CA LYS A 579 -15.10 -11.00 -20.43
C LYS A 579 -16.16 -9.91 -20.50
N ILE A 580 -15.96 -8.80 -19.78
CA ILE A 580 -16.88 -7.65 -19.83
C ILE A 580 -16.96 -7.07 -21.24
N TRP A 581 -15.83 -6.93 -21.93
CA TRP A 581 -15.78 -6.47 -23.31
C TRP A 581 -16.62 -7.34 -24.24
N ASN A 582 -16.47 -8.67 -24.17
CA ASN A 582 -17.20 -9.61 -25.00
C ASN A 582 -18.70 -9.64 -24.68
N ALA A 583 -19.07 -9.55 -23.37
CA ALA A 583 -20.45 -9.45 -22.96
C ALA A 583 -21.09 -8.16 -23.48
N SER A 584 -20.39 -7.04 -23.40
CA SER A 584 -20.85 -5.75 -23.95
C SER A 584 -21.05 -5.79 -25.45
N ARG A 585 -20.11 -6.41 -26.19
CA ARG A 585 -20.26 -6.62 -27.64
C ARG A 585 -21.51 -7.45 -27.97
N PHE A 586 -21.71 -8.53 -27.25
CA PHE A 586 -22.91 -9.37 -27.44
C PHE A 586 -24.20 -8.55 -27.24
N ILE A 587 -24.27 -7.75 -26.17
CA ILE A 587 -25.42 -6.90 -25.89
C ILE A 587 -25.62 -5.86 -26.98
N MET A 588 -24.56 -5.14 -27.39
CA MET A 588 -24.61 -4.12 -28.43
C MET A 588 -25.06 -4.68 -29.79
N MET A 589 -24.55 -5.84 -30.20
CA MET A 589 -24.97 -6.52 -31.41
C MET A 589 -26.46 -6.85 -31.42
N ASN A 590 -27.05 -7.18 -30.27
CA ASN A 590 -28.47 -7.45 -30.13
C ASN A 590 -29.31 -6.18 -30.03
N LEU A 591 -28.73 -5.05 -29.68
CA LEU A 591 -29.37 -3.72 -29.66
C LEU A 591 -29.35 -3.03 -31.01
N GLU A 592 -28.44 -3.42 -31.93
CA GLU A 592 -28.25 -2.74 -33.19
C GLU A 592 -29.53 -2.71 -34.03
N GLY A 593 -29.87 -1.50 -34.51
CA GLY A 593 -31.05 -1.26 -35.30
C GLY A 593 -32.40 -1.41 -34.58
N LYS A 594 -32.40 -1.61 -33.26
CA LYS A 594 -33.63 -1.77 -32.47
C LYS A 594 -33.87 -0.54 -31.60
N THR A 595 -35.16 -0.15 -31.51
CA THR A 595 -35.62 0.83 -30.52
C THR A 595 -36.07 0.04 -29.30
N VAL A 596 -35.34 0.20 -28.19
CA VAL A 596 -35.63 -0.48 -26.93
C VAL A 596 -36.31 0.48 -25.97
N THR A 597 -37.50 0.15 -25.53
CA THR A 597 -38.32 0.96 -24.61
C THR A 597 -38.32 0.37 -23.20
N ALA A 598 -38.40 1.25 -22.19
CA ALA A 598 -38.59 0.82 -20.81
C ALA A 598 -39.92 0.14 -20.64
N PRO A 599 -40.02 -0.90 -19.79
CA PRO A 599 -41.33 -1.50 -19.45
C PRO A 599 -42.19 -0.48 -18.70
N GLU A 600 -43.49 -0.49 -18.97
CA GLU A 600 -44.46 0.38 -18.29
C GLU A 600 -44.61 0.00 -16.81
N ASP A 601 -44.54 -1.30 -16.50
CA ASP A 601 -44.60 -1.84 -15.15
C ASP A 601 -43.50 -2.89 -14.95
N LEU A 602 -42.59 -2.62 -14.02
CA LEU A 602 -41.49 -3.54 -13.67
C LEU A 602 -42.02 -4.86 -13.08
N ASN A 603 -43.22 -4.85 -12.47
CA ASN A 603 -43.85 -6.07 -11.95
C ASN A 603 -44.35 -7.02 -13.05
N ALA A 604 -44.49 -6.54 -14.26
CA ALA A 604 -44.87 -7.37 -15.42
C ALA A 604 -43.69 -8.14 -16.04
N LEU A 605 -42.46 -7.79 -15.69
CA LEU A 605 -41.26 -8.50 -16.14
C LEU A 605 -41.23 -9.96 -15.69
N CYS A 606 -40.54 -10.83 -16.41
CA CYS A 606 -40.32 -12.20 -15.96
C CYS A 606 -39.38 -12.27 -14.75
N ASN A 607 -39.35 -13.43 -14.08
CA ASN A 607 -38.56 -13.59 -12.86
C ASN A 607 -37.05 -13.40 -13.10
N GLU A 608 -36.52 -13.78 -14.26
CA GLU A 608 -35.12 -13.61 -14.57
C GLU A 608 -34.75 -12.13 -14.67
N ASP A 609 -35.61 -11.31 -15.29
CA ASP A 609 -35.36 -9.85 -15.40
C ASP A 609 -35.48 -9.17 -14.05
N LYS A 610 -36.52 -9.51 -13.28
CA LYS A 610 -36.69 -9.02 -11.90
C LYS A 610 -35.53 -9.41 -11.02
N TRP A 611 -35.05 -10.64 -11.15
CA TRP A 611 -33.93 -11.16 -10.38
C TRP A 611 -32.66 -10.32 -10.62
N ILE A 612 -32.23 -10.12 -11.88
CA ILE A 612 -31.00 -9.38 -12.16
C ILE A 612 -31.11 -7.91 -11.75
N LEU A 613 -32.30 -7.30 -11.88
CA LEU A 613 -32.55 -5.93 -11.45
C LEU A 613 -32.50 -5.81 -9.91
N SER A 614 -33.07 -6.77 -9.19
CA SER A 614 -33.04 -6.84 -7.73
C SER A 614 -31.62 -7.07 -7.19
N ARG A 615 -30.86 -7.96 -7.85
CA ARG A 615 -29.44 -8.19 -7.54
C ARG A 615 -28.61 -6.93 -7.77
N LEU A 616 -28.77 -6.28 -8.93
CA LEU A 616 -28.14 -4.99 -9.23
C LEU A 616 -28.44 -3.96 -8.14
N ASN A 617 -29.69 -3.84 -7.75
CA ASN A 617 -30.15 -2.88 -6.76
C ASN A 617 -29.50 -3.13 -5.38
N THR A 618 -29.39 -4.39 -4.97
CA THR A 618 -28.65 -4.80 -3.77
C THR A 618 -27.15 -4.45 -3.89
N VAL A 619 -26.54 -4.72 -5.03
CA VAL A 619 -25.12 -4.41 -5.28
C VAL A 619 -24.87 -2.91 -5.26
N ILE A 620 -25.77 -2.09 -5.82
CA ILE A 620 -25.66 -0.61 -5.76
C ILE A 620 -25.60 -0.14 -4.29
N ARG A 621 -26.50 -0.60 -3.45
CA ARG A 621 -26.52 -0.26 -2.02
C ARG A 621 -25.22 -0.71 -1.34
N ASP A 622 -24.90 -1.98 -1.48
CA ASP A 622 -23.75 -2.60 -0.80
C ASP A 622 -22.42 -1.98 -1.22
N VAL A 623 -22.25 -1.70 -2.51
CA VAL A 623 -21.05 -1.04 -3.04
C VAL A 623 -20.95 0.38 -2.49
N THR A 624 -22.03 1.15 -2.53
CA THR A 624 -22.05 2.52 -2.02
C THR A 624 -21.69 2.57 -0.53
N GLU A 625 -22.29 1.70 0.28
CA GLU A 625 -21.99 1.60 1.72
C GLU A 625 -20.53 1.23 2.01
N ASN A 626 -19.95 0.29 1.23
CA ASN A 626 -18.55 -0.10 1.41
C ASN A 626 -17.57 0.99 0.92
N MET A 627 -17.92 1.71 -0.15
CA MET A 627 -17.15 2.87 -0.61
C MET A 627 -17.11 3.98 0.45
N ASP A 628 -18.25 4.29 1.06
CA ASP A 628 -18.34 5.30 2.12
C ASP A 628 -17.63 4.88 3.42
N LYS A 629 -17.43 3.56 3.64
CA LYS A 629 -16.62 2.99 4.74
C LYS A 629 -15.14 2.80 4.39
N TYR A 630 -14.74 3.20 3.20
CA TYR A 630 -13.38 2.98 2.66
C TYR A 630 -12.99 1.49 2.50
N GLU A 631 -13.94 0.57 2.45
CA GLU A 631 -13.73 -0.86 2.23
C GLU A 631 -13.68 -1.18 0.72
N LEU A 632 -12.72 -0.57 0.01
CA LEU A 632 -12.64 -0.59 -1.46
C LEU A 632 -12.50 -2.00 -2.03
N GLY A 633 -11.76 -2.89 -1.33
CA GLY A 633 -11.59 -4.27 -1.75
C GLY A 633 -12.89 -5.08 -1.69
N ILE A 634 -13.75 -4.80 -0.70
CA ILE A 634 -15.07 -5.43 -0.60
C ILE A 634 -16.01 -4.87 -1.68
N ALA A 635 -15.99 -3.55 -1.88
CA ALA A 635 -16.80 -2.90 -2.90
C ALA A 635 -16.51 -3.47 -4.29
N VAL A 636 -15.25 -3.54 -4.71
CA VAL A 636 -14.88 -4.05 -6.04
C VAL A 636 -15.21 -5.54 -6.20
N GLN A 637 -15.09 -6.35 -5.15
CA GLN A 637 -15.46 -7.77 -5.21
C GLN A 637 -16.97 -7.95 -5.50
N LYS A 638 -17.83 -7.15 -4.88
CA LYS A 638 -19.26 -7.19 -5.16
C LYS A 638 -19.60 -6.80 -6.60
N VAL A 639 -18.93 -5.79 -7.14
CA VAL A 639 -19.05 -5.42 -8.57
C VAL A 639 -18.57 -6.53 -9.49
N TYR A 640 -17.45 -7.15 -9.14
CA TYR A 640 -16.88 -8.27 -9.89
C TYR A 640 -17.84 -9.45 -9.94
N ASP A 641 -18.35 -9.89 -8.79
CA ASP A 641 -19.26 -11.03 -8.67
C ASP A 641 -20.57 -10.78 -9.45
N PHE A 642 -21.12 -9.57 -9.36
CA PHE A 642 -22.31 -9.19 -10.12
C PHE A 642 -22.06 -9.27 -11.64
N LEU A 643 -20.99 -8.65 -12.12
CA LEU A 643 -20.73 -8.59 -13.56
C LEU A 643 -20.29 -9.94 -14.13
N TRP A 644 -19.40 -10.66 -13.41
CA TRP A 644 -18.88 -11.94 -13.87
C TRP A 644 -19.91 -13.07 -13.75
N ASP A 645 -20.38 -13.31 -12.52
CA ASP A 645 -21.22 -14.47 -12.22
C ASP A 645 -22.69 -14.20 -12.57
N GLU A 646 -23.28 -13.12 -12.06
CA GLU A 646 -24.72 -12.91 -12.18
C GLU A 646 -25.12 -12.43 -13.59
N LEU A 647 -24.47 -11.39 -14.11
CA LEU A 647 -24.79 -10.85 -15.43
C LEU A 647 -24.27 -11.75 -16.56
N CYS A 648 -22.95 -12.06 -16.58
CA CYS A 648 -22.37 -12.78 -17.72
C CYS A 648 -22.69 -14.28 -17.71
N ASP A 649 -22.51 -14.98 -16.58
CA ASP A 649 -22.64 -16.43 -16.55
C ASP A 649 -24.09 -16.90 -16.45
N TRP A 650 -24.99 -16.07 -15.88
CA TRP A 650 -26.38 -16.45 -15.71
C TRP A 650 -27.33 -15.63 -16.59
N TYR A 651 -27.41 -14.31 -16.37
CA TYR A 651 -28.52 -13.54 -16.95
C TYR A 651 -28.43 -13.47 -18.48
N ILE A 652 -27.23 -13.23 -19.04
CA ILE A 652 -27.05 -13.23 -20.51
C ILE A 652 -27.50 -14.57 -21.10
N GLU A 653 -27.13 -15.69 -20.49
CA GLU A 653 -27.51 -17.01 -20.99
C GLU A 653 -29.02 -17.28 -20.90
N MET A 654 -29.69 -16.79 -19.86
CA MET A 654 -31.14 -16.85 -19.73
C MET A 654 -31.85 -15.97 -20.79
N ALA A 655 -31.34 -14.77 -21.00
CA ALA A 655 -31.90 -13.81 -21.94
C ALA A 655 -31.80 -14.29 -23.42
N LYS A 656 -30.74 -15.05 -23.78
CA LYS A 656 -30.55 -15.57 -25.15
C LYS A 656 -31.77 -16.29 -25.69
N VAL A 657 -32.47 -17.05 -24.88
CA VAL A 657 -33.68 -17.80 -25.30
C VAL A 657 -34.74 -16.88 -25.86
N ARG A 658 -34.97 -15.73 -25.24
CA ARG A 658 -35.94 -14.72 -25.67
C ARG A 658 -35.41 -13.92 -26.87
N LEU A 659 -34.10 -13.63 -26.92
CA LEU A 659 -33.49 -12.91 -28.03
C LEU A 659 -33.51 -13.71 -29.34
N TRP A 660 -33.30 -15.04 -29.27
CA TRP A 660 -33.39 -15.92 -30.43
C TRP A 660 -34.82 -16.12 -30.98
N LYS A 661 -35.82 -15.87 -30.13
CA LYS A 661 -37.26 -15.96 -30.45
C LYS A 661 -37.91 -14.58 -30.55
N ALA A 662 -37.15 -13.55 -30.85
CA ALA A 662 -37.62 -12.16 -30.88
C ALA A 662 -38.78 -11.95 -31.85
N GLU A 663 -38.84 -12.70 -32.98
CA GLU A 663 -39.94 -12.64 -33.96
C GLU A 663 -41.21 -13.28 -33.42
N GLU A 664 -41.11 -14.32 -32.57
CA GLU A 664 -42.25 -14.99 -31.94
C GLU A 664 -42.85 -14.16 -30.78
N ASN A 665 -42.02 -13.45 -29.98
CA ASN A 665 -42.43 -12.61 -28.89
C ASN A 665 -41.57 -11.34 -28.77
N PRO A 666 -41.89 -10.29 -29.57
CA PRO A 666 -41.13 -9.05 -29.57
C PRO A 666 -41.13 -8.32 -28.24
N ALA A 667 -42.20 -8.40 -27.45
CA ALA A 667 -42.31 -7.74 -26.14
C ALA A 667 -41.32 -8.34 -25.14
N ALA A 668 -41.26 -9.67 -25.03
CA ALA A 668 -40.31 -10.35 -24.15
C ALA A 668 -38.86 -10.15 -24.57
N ALA A 669 -38.60 -9.98 -25.87
CA ALA A 669 -37.29 -9.65 -26.38
C ALA A 669 -36.90 -8.19 -26.06
N ASN A 670 -37.86 -7.25 -26.14
CA ASN A 670 -37.65 -5.86 -25.71
C ASN A 670 -37.29 -5.77 -24.23
N ASP A 671 -38.05 -6.47 -23.38
CA ASP A 671 -37.83 -6.50 -21.93
C ASP A 671 -36.44 -7.05 -21.60
N ALA A 672 -36.02 -8.14 -22.25
CA ALA A 672 -34.69 -8.70 -22.10
C ALA A 672 -33.57 -7.72 -22.53
N LEU A 673 -33.75 -7.02 -23.67
CA LEU A 673 -32.80 -6.04 -24.18
C LEU A 673 -32.71 -4.81 -23.27
N TRP A 674 -33.85 -4.31 -22.79
CA TRP A 674 -33.89 -3.19 -21.85
C TRP A 674 -33.17 -3.56 -20.53
N THR A 675 -33.45 -4.73 -19.98
CA THR A 675 -32.84 -5.21 -18.75
C THR A 675 -31.34 -5.43 -18.91
N LEU A 676 -30.89 -6.05 -20.03
CA LEU A 676 -29.45 -6.21 -20.35
C LEU A 676 -28.73 -4.86 -20.45
N ARG A 677 -29.33 -3.90 -21.16
CA ARG A 677 -28.77 -2.55 -21.29
C ARG A 677 -28.68 -1.86 -19.93
N THR A 678 -29.75 -1.93 -19.14
CA THR A 678 -29.80 -1.32 -17.81
C THR A 678 -28.76 -1.95 -16.88
N ALA A 679 -28.73 -3.29 -16.78
CA ALA A 679 -27.79 -4.00 -15.91
C ALA A 679 -26.32 -3.74 -16.28
N LEU A 680 -26.02 -3.74 -17.59
CA LEU A 680 -24.68 -3.39 -18.08
C LEU A 680 -24.32 -1.94 -17.77
N THR A 681 -25.18 -0.98 -18.08
CA THR A 681 -24.92 0.45 -17.88
C THR A 681 -24.66 0.78 -16.41
N GLN A 682 -25.52 0.29 -15.52
CA GLN A 682 -25.35 0.54 -14.08
C GLN A 682 -24.15 -0.20 -13.51
N GLY A 683 -23.91 -1.44 -13.96
CA GLY A 683 -22.71 -2.21 -13.57
C GLY A 683 -21.40 -1.54 -14.02
N LEU A 684 -21.38 -0.94 -15.22
CA LEU A 684 -20.22 -0.15 -15.70
C LEU A 684 -19.99 1.09 -14.83
N LYS A 685 -21.06 1.77 -14.39
CA LYS A 685 -20.95 2.92 -13.49
C LYS A 685 -20.33 2.52 -12.14
N LEU A 686 -20.74 1.39 -11.58
CA LEU A 686 -20.15 0.86 -10.33
C LEU A 686 -18.70 0.44 -10.51
N LEU A 687 -18.34 -0.07 -11.69
CA LEU A 687 -16.98 -0.52 -12.00
C LEU A 687 -16.03 0.66 -12.35
N HIS A 688 -16.58 1.78 -12.84
CA HIS A 688 -15.79 2.88 -13.40
C HIS A 688 -14.68 3.42 -12.48
N PRO A 689 -14.89 3.63 -11.17
CA PRO A 689 -13.81 4.07 -10.29
C PRO A 689 -12.59 3.14 -10.29
N PHE A 690 -12.81 1.84 -10.45
CA PHE A 690 -11.78 0.79 -10.41
C PHE A 690 -11.11 0.56 -11.77
N MET A 691 -11.88 0.57 -12.86
CA MET A 691 -11.44 0.30 -14.23
C MET A 691 -11.95 1.39 -15.19
N PRO A 692 -11.37 2.60 -15.12
CA PRO A 692 -11.94 3.77 -15.78
C PRO A 692 -11.89 3.71 -17.31
N PHE A 693 -10.90 3.09 -17.92
CA PHE A 693 -10.71 3.15 -19.35
C PHE A 693 -11.67 2.23 -20.12
N ILE A 694 -11.76 0.97 -19.73
CA ILE A 694 -12.66 0.02 -20.40
C ILE A 694 -14.13 0.42 -20.19
N THR A 695 -14.47 0.91 -19.01
CA THR A 695 -15.85 1.34 -18.70
C THR A 695 -16.24 2.58 -19.50
N GLU A 696 -15.37 3.56 -19.64
CA GLU A 696 -15.59 4.74 -20.51
C GLU A 696 -15.80 4.33 -21.97
N GLU A 697 -14.91 3.48 -22.50
CA GLU A 697 -15.00 3.06 -23.92
C GLU A 697 -16.29 2.32 -24.22
N ILE A 698 -16.69 1.39 -23.34
CA ILE A 698 -17.95 0.64 -23.50
C ILE A 698 -19.15 1.57 -23.35
N TYR A 699 -19.16 2.41 -22.32
CA TYR A 699 -20.27 3.30 -22.00
C TYR A 699 -20.57 4.30 -23.12
N CYS A 700 -19.55 5.03 -23.58
CA CYS A 700 -19.70 6.00 -24.66
C CYS A 700 -19.98 5.35 -26.03
N THR A 701 -19.68 4.06 -26.19
CA THR A 701 -20.05 3.32 -27.40
C THR A 701 -21.50 2.83 -27.33
N LEU A 702 -21.94 2.39 -26.14
CA LEU A 702 -23.31 1.92 -25.88
C LEU A 702 -24.34 3.07 -25.89
N LEU A 703 -23.95 4.22 -25.34
CA LEU A 703 -24.76 5.43 -25.18
C LEU A 703 -24.04 6.62 -25.86
N PRO A 704 -24.08 6.71 -27.21
CA PRO A 704 -23.32 7.71 -27.94
C PRO A 704 -23.81 9.16 -27.73
N GLU A 705 -24.97 9.34 -27.12
CA GLU A 705 -25.50 10.62 -26.66
C GLU A 705 -24.88 11.13 -25.36
N GLU A 706 -24.30 10.23 -24.58
CA GLU A 706 -23.63 10.57 -23.30
C GLU A 706 -22.18 11.00 -23.55
N GLU A 707 -21.77 12.03 -22.85
CA GLU A 707 -20.44 12.64 -23.03
C GLU A 707 -19.33 11.80 -22.40
N SER A 708 -19.54 11.37 -21.16
CA SER A 708 -18.60 10.53 -20.40
C SER A 708 -19.30 9.85 -19.22
N ILE A 709 -18.86 8.63 -18.90
CA ILE A 709 -19.30 7.94 -17.69
C ILE A 709 -18.79 8.64 -16.41
N MET A 710 -17.63 9.32 -16.49
CA MET A 710 -16.99 10.01 -15.38
C MET A 710 -17.85 11.11 -14.75
N ILE A 711 -18.66 11.79 -15.57
CA ILE A 711 -19.55 12.89 -15.17
C ILE A 711 -21.01 12.45 -15.08
N SER A 712 -21.29 11.16 -15.27
CA SER A 712 -22.63 10.61 -15.08
C SER A 712 -22.94 10.37 -13.61
N ASP A 713 -24.24 10.39 -13.26
CA ASP A 713 -24.66 10.17 -11.89
C ASP A 713 -24.34 8.75 -11.39
N TRP A 714 -23.91 8.65 -10.13
CA TRP A 714 -23.75 7.38 -9.42
C TRP A 714 -25.09 6.66 -9.29
N PRO A 715 -25.13 5.32 -9.47
CA PRO A 715 -26.36 4.54 -9.29
C PRO A 715 -26.93 4.66 -7.88
N VAL A 716 -28.26 4.72 -7.79
CA VAL A 716 -28.97 4.85 -6.53
C VAL A 716 -29.89 3.64 -6.31
N TYR A 717 -29.90 3.12 -5.09
CA TYR A 717 -30.83 2.08 -4.66
C TYR A 717 -32.30 2.56 -4.77
N ARG A 718 -33.21 1.69 -5.23
CA ARG A 718 -34.63 1.98 -5.44
C ARG A 718 -35.49 0.86 -4.88
N ASP A 719 -36.39 1.16 -3.95
CA ASP A 719 -37.28 0.17 -3.31
C ASP A 719 -38.16 -0.58 -4.34
N GLU A 720 -38.54 0.08 -5.44
CA GLU A 720 -39.37 -0.54 -6.49
C GLU A 720 -38.62 -1.62 -7.30
N MET A 721 -37.31 -1.75 -7.14
CA MET A 721 -36.50 -2.79 -7.76
C MET A 721 -36.10 -3.94 -6.81
N ASP A 722 -36.75 -4.05 -5.66
CA ASP A 722 -36.56 -5.17 -4.72
C ASP A 722 -37.59 -6.29 -5.02
N PHE A 723 -37.15 -7.38 -5.63
CA PHE A 723 -37.95 -8.50 -6.07
C PHE A 723 -37.56 -9.81 -5.37
N ALA A 724 -37.75 -9.88 -4.05
CA ALA A 724 -37.34 -11.02 -3.23
C ALA A 724 -37.91 -12.40 -3.71
N ASP A 725 -39.11 -12.44 -4.24
CA ASP A 725 -39.71 -13.68 -4.74
C ASP A 725 -39.10 -14.15 -6.05
N ALA A 726 -38.69 -13.21 -6.92
CA ALA A 726 -37.94 -13.53 -8.12
C ALA A 726 -36.53 -14.03 -7.78
N GLU A 727 -35.89 -13.45 -6.76
CA GLU A 727 -34.55 -13.93 -6.28
C GLU A 727 -34.65 -15.37 -5.78
N LYS A 728 -35.68 -15.72 -5.01
CA LYS A 728 -35.93 -17.10 -4.56
C LYS A 728 -36.15 -18.05 -5.74
N ALA A 729 -36.99 -17.65 -6.71
CA ALA A 729 -37.29 -18.49 -7.87
C ALA A 729 -36.05 -18.80 -8.71
N VAL A 730 -35.23 -17.78 -9.02
CA VAL A 730 -34.01 -17.95 -9.79
C VAL A 730 -32.92 -18.69 -9.00
N SER A 731 -32.83 -18.49 -7.67
CA SER A 731 -31.91 -19.23 -6.82
C SER A 731 -32.21 -20.74 -6.82
N SER A 732 -33.46 -21.13 -6.67
CA SER A 732 -33.91 -22.53 -6.78
C SER A 732 -33.59 -23.13 -8.14
N PHE A 733 -33.78 -22.35 -9.20
CA PHE A 733 -33.39 -22.70 -10.58
C PHE A 733 -31.92 -22.91 -10.74
N GLN A 734 -31.05 -21.99 -10.24
CA GLN A 734 -29.61 -22.10 -10.32
C GLN A 734 -29.07 -23.34 -9.59
N GLU A 735 -29.66 -23.68 -8.44
CA GLU A 735 -29.29 -24.87 -7.68
C GLU A 735 -29.55 -26.14 -8.49
N VAL A 736 -30.71 -26.26 -9.12
CA VAL A 736 -31.05 -27.37 -10.01
C VAL A 736 -30.06 -27.48 -11.18
N VAL A 737 -29.76 -26.37 -11.86
CA VAL A 737 -28.83 -26.38 -12.99
C VAL A 737 -27.42 -26.80 -12.54
N ARG A 738 -26.93 -26.27 -11.40
CA ARG A 738 -25.64 -26.66 -10.84
C ARG A 738 -25.59 -28.16 -10.51
N GLY A 739 -26.63 -28.68 -9.85
CA GLY A 739 -26.77 -30.10 -9.56
C GLY A 739 -26.72 -30.97 -10.80
N ILE A 740 -27.50 -30.61 -11.83
CA ILE A 740 -27.52 -31.33 -13.11
C ILE A 740 -26.13 -31.30 -13.78
N ARG A 741 -25.48 -30.14 -13.87
CA ARG A 741 -24.14 -29.99 -14.48
C ARG A 741 -23.10 -30.83 -13.75
N ASN A 742 -23.11 -30.83 -12.41
CA ASN A 742 -22.21 -31.63 -11.62
C ASN A 742 -22.40 -33.13 -11.85
N THR A 743 -23.63 -33.62 -11.80
CA THR A 743 -23.99 -35.01 -12.07
C THR A 743 -23.57 -35.42 -13.48
N ARG A 744 -23.84 -34.58 -14.49
CA ARG A 744 -23.43 -34.86 -15.87
C ARG A 744 -21.90 -34.91 -16.03
N ASN A 745 -21.16 -34.04 -15.34
CA ASN A 745 -19.68 -34.07 -15.33
C ASN A 745 -19.16 -35.35 -14.66
N GLU A 746 -19.69 -35.73 -13.51
CA GLU A 746 -19.31 -36.95 -12.79
C GLU A 746 -19.55 -38.21 -13.65
N MET A 747 -20.64 -38.22 -14.41
CA MET A 747 -21.02 -39.30 -15.30
C MET A 747 -20.39 -39.17 -16.71
N ASN A 748 -19.56 -38.17 -16.98
CA ASN A 748 -18.94 -37.89 -18.27
C ASN A 748 -19.94 -37.78 -19.44
N VAL A 749 -21.13 -37.20 -19.20
CA VAL A 749 -22.17 -37.06 -20.23
C VAL A 749 -21.76 -35.97 -21.23
N PRO A 750 -21.74 -36.27 -22.55
CA PRO A 750 -21.40 -35.25 -23.57
C PRO A 750 -22.35 -34.04 -23.54
N GLN A 751 -21.84 -32.85 -23.78
CA GLN A 751 -22.63 -31.61 -23.71
C GLN A 751 -23.79 -31.55 -24.71
N ASN A 752 -23.65 -32.14 -25.89
CA ASN A 752 -24.68 -32.21 -26.92
C ASN A 752 -25.80 -33.20 -26.64
N ARG A 753 -25.66 -34.08 -25.60
CA ARG A 753 -26.69 -35.03 -25.22
C ARG A 753 -27.71 -34.35 -24.29
N LYS A 754 -28.96 -34.24 -24.78
CA LYS A 754 -30.06 -33.67 -24.01
C LYS A 754 -30.77 -34.75 -23.18
N THR A 755 -31.27 -34.38 -21.98
CA THR A 755 -31.93 -35.31 -21.03
C THR A 755 -33.32 -34.79 -20.69
N ASN A 756 -34.27 -35.70 -20.43
CA ASN A 756 -35.49 -35.32 -19.80
C ASN A 756 -35.22 -35.03 -18.32
N ILE A 757 -35.84 -33.99 -17.78
CA ILE A 757 -35.68 -33.55 -16.40
C ILE A 757 -37.00 -33.59 -15.69
N TYR A 758 -37.08 -34.33 -14.59
CA TYR A 758 -38.25 -34.35 -13.74
C TYR A 758 -37.92 -33.66 -12.42
N ILE A 759 -38.69 -32.63 -12.06
CA ILE A 759 -38.47 -31.89 -10.82
C ILE A 759 -39.70 -32.15 -9.92
N VAL A 760 -39.45 -32.82 -8.79
CA VAL A 760 -40.48 -33.07 -7.78
C VAL A 760 -40.30 -32.01 -6.69
N GLY A 761 -41.17 -31.01 -6.69
CA GLY A 761 -41.16 -29.94 -5.68
C GLY A 761 -41.67 -30.41 -4.33
N LYS A 762 -41.19 -29.84 -3.26
CA LYS A 762 -41.62 -30.15 -1.88
C LYS A 762 -43.08 -29.86 -1.66
N ASP A 763 -43.60 -28.82 -2.28
CA ASP A 763 -44.96 -28.33 -2.19
C ASP A 763 -45.40 -27.62 -3.48
N ALA A 764 -46.63 -27.16 -3.52
CA ALA A 764 -47.21 -26.46 -4.67
C ALA A 764 -46.49 -25.11 -4.96
N GLU A 765 -45.98 -24.40 -3.94
CA GLU A 765 -45.28 -23.15 -4.10
C GLU A 765 -43.91 -23.38 -4.76
N CYS A 766 -43.16 -24.41 -4.31
CA CYS A 766 -41.89 -24.83 -4.94
C CYS A 766 -42.12 -25.23 -6.39
N CYS A 767 -43.16 -25.99 -6.71
CA CYS A 767 -43.51 -26.34 -8.09
C CYS A 767 -43.81 -25.10 -8.93
N ALA A 768 -44.56 -24.14 -8.40
CA ALA A 768 -44.88 -22.89 -9.10
C ALA A 768 -43.61 -22.07 -9.39
N ARG A 769 -42.65 -22.02 -8.46
CA ARG A 769 -41.33 -21.37 -8.66
C ARG A 769 -40.55 -22.03 -9.82
N PHE A 770 -40.45 -23.36 -9.83
CA PHE A 770 -39.77 -24.07 -10.91
C PHE A 770 -40.48 -23.90 -12.26
N GLU A 771 -41.78 -23.92 -12.28
CA GLU A 771 -42.55 -23.74 -13.53
C GLU A 771 -42.36 -22.32 -14.09
N SER A 772 -42.24 -21.29 -13.23
CA SER A 772 -42.06 -19.90 -13.64
C SER A 772 -40.77 -19.67 -14.42
N CYS A 773 -39.71 -20.45 -14.13
CA CYS A 773 -38.37 -20.34 -14.77
C CYS A 773 -38.13 -21.42 -15.84
N LYS A 774 -39.07 -22.31 -16.09
CA LYS A 774 -38.96 -23.52 -16.95
C LYS A 774 -38.34 -23.28 -18.31
N LYS A 775 -38.68 -22.16 -18.98
CA LYS A 775 -38.18 -21.83 -20.33
C LYS A 775 -36.67 -21.66 -20.35
N SER A 776 -36.10 -21.08 -19.31
CA SER A 776 -34.64 -20.82 -19.17
C SER A 776 -33.83 -22.08 -18.87
N PHE A 777 -34.49 -23.13 -18.30
CA PHE A 777 -33.81 -24.40 -18.03
C PHE A 777 -33.40 -25.17 -19.28
N THR A 778 -34.19 -25.07 -20.35
CA THR A 778 -34.00 -25.87 -21.57
C THR A 778 -32.55 -25.85 -22.09
N ASN A 779 -31.95 -24.69 -22.14
CA ASN A 779 -30.56 -24.55 -22.62
C ASN A 779 -29.53 -24.77 -21.50
N LEU A 780 -29.75 -24.19 -20.35
CA LEU A 780 -28.77 -24.18 -19.25
C LEU A 780 -28.57 -25.53 -18.58
N ALA A 781 -29.62 -26.37 -18.54
CA ALA A 781 -29.61 -27.73 -17.99
C ALA A 781 -29.46 -28.81 -19.06
N PHE A 782 -29.27 -28.48 -20.35
CA PHE A 782 -29.25 -29.42 -21.46
C PHE A 782 -30.52 -30.29 -21.50
N ALA A 783 -31.69 -29.66 -21.23
CA ALA A 783 -32.94 -30.37 -21.19
C ALA A 783 -33.50 -30.70 -22.59
N LYS A 784 -34.10 -31.86 -22.72
CA LYS A 784 -34.98 -32.24 -23.82
C LYS A 784 -36.41 -31.78 -23.54
N GLU A 785 -36.95 -32.20 -22.39
CA GLU A 785 -38.18 -31.77 -21.80
C GLU A 785 -38.04 -31.60 -20.28
N ILE A 786 -38.82 -30.72 -19.67
CA ILE A 786 -38.83 -30.48 -18.22
C ILE A 786 -40.25 -30.73 -17.71
N HIS A 787 -40.36 -31.58 -16.72
CA HIS A 787 -41.62 -31.92 -16.04
C HIS A 787 -41.50 -31.46 -14.58
N VAL A 788 -42.40 -30.61 -14.14
CA VAL A 788 -42.53 -30.17 -12.74
C VAL A 788 -43.79 -30.79 -12.14
N GLN A 789 -43.62 -31.51 -11.02
CA GLN A 789 -44.69 -32.26 -10.40
C GLN A 789 -44.52 -32.38 -8.88
N GLN A 790 -45.54 -32.81 -8.15
CA GLN A 790 -45.50 -32.92 -6.69
C GLN A 790 -45.21 -34.36 -6.19
N ASP A 791 -45.21 -35.34 -7.08
CA ASP A 791 -44.95 -36.73 -6.74
C ASP A 791 -43.98 -37.40 -7.78
N LYS A 792 -43.64 -38.65 -7.55
CA LYS A 792 -42.75 -39.42 -8.41
C LYS A 792 -43.46 -40.19 -9.56
N ASN A 793 -44.70 -39.89 -9.86
CA ASN A 793 -45.44 -40.58 -10.89
C ASN A 793 -44.78 -40.42 -12.27
N GLY A 794 -44.60 -41.53 -12.96
CA GLY A 794 -43.95 -41.52 -14.30
C GLY A 794 -42.42 -41.42 -14.31
N ILE A 795 -41.76 -41.47 -13.18
CA ILE A 795 -40.29 -41.46 -13.05
C ILE A 795 -39.79 -42.88 -12.86
N GLY A 796 -38.84 -43.32 -13.69
CA GLY A 796 -38.24 -44.65 -13.57
C GLY A 796 -37.45 -44.84 -12.25
N GLU A 797 -37.46 -46.06 -11.73
CA GLU A 797 -36.73 -46.40 -10.50
C GLU A 797 -35.19 -46.24 -10.64
N ASP A 798 -34.68 -46.32 -11.86
CA ASP A 798 -33.27 -46.15 -12.20
C ASP A 798 -32.82 -44.71 -12.44
N ALA A 799 -33.73 -43.74 -12.30
CA ALA A 799 -33.42 -42.33 -12.51
C ALA A 799 -32.45 -41.83 -11.45
N VAL A 800 -31.42 -41.09 -11.91
CA VAL A 800 -30.43 -40.44 -11.04
C VAL A 800 -31.10 -39.30 -10.31
N SER A 801 -31.07 -39.30 -8.98
CA SER A 801 -31.69 -38.28 -8.15
C SER A 801 -30.68 -37.25 -7.66
N ILE A 802 -31.09 -35.99 -7.66
CA ILE A 802 -30.30 -34.83 -7.16
C ILE A 802 -31.19 -34.10 -6.17
N VAL A 803 -30.76 -34.04 -4.92
CA VAL A 803 -31.48 -33.34 -3.86
C VAL A 803 -31.13 -31.84 -3.91
N VAL A 804 -32.13 -31.00 -3.96
CA VAL A 804 -32.04 -29.55 -3.92
C VAL A 804 -32.90 -28.97 -2.78
N ALA A 805 -32.68 -27.72 -2.41
CA ALA A 805 -33.36 -27.10 -1.29
C ALA A 805 -34.91 -27.19 -1.41
N ASP A 806 -35.46 -26.99 -2.60
CA ASP A 806 -36.90 -26.93 -2.87
C ASP A 806 -37.50 -28.21 -3.44
N GLY A 807 -36.72 -29.32 -3.56
CA GLY A 807 -37.24 -30.55 -4.11
C GLY A 807 -36.18 -31.61 -4.45
N VAL A 808 -36.56 -32.52 -5.36
CA VAL A 808 -35.64 -33.52 -5.89
C VAL A 808 -35.74 -33.53 -7.41
N VAL A 809 -34.58 -33.50 -8.08
CA VAL A 809 -34.51 -33.58 -9.52
C VAL A 809 -34.15 -35.01 -9.91
N TYR A 810 -34.83 -35.55 -10.91
CA TYR A 810 -34.58 -36.88 -11.44
C TYR A 810 -34.22 -36.81 -12.91
N LEU A 811 -33.15 -37.54 -13.26
CA LEU A 811 -32.64 -37.64 -14.63
C LEU A 811 -32.69 -39.12 -15.05
N PRO A 812 -33.47 -39.50 -16.10
CA PRO A 812 -33.50 -40.87 -16.59
C PRO A 812 -32.10 -41.34 -16.96
N LEU A 813 -31.70 -42.49 -16.47
CA LEU A 813 -30.36 -43.04 -16.70
C LEU A 813 -30.10 -43.28 -18.19
N GLU A 814 -31.10 -43.75 -18.94
CA GLU A 814 -31.04 -43.98 -20.41
C GLU A 814 -30.72 -42.72 -21.21
N ASP A 815 -31.14 -41.53 -20.72
CA ASP A 815 -30.87 -40.26 -21.33
C ASP A 815 -29.41 -39.79 -21.03
N LEU A 816 -28.79 -40.24 -19.93
CA LEU A 816 -27.46 -39.84 -19.51
C LEU A 816 -26.38 -40.69 -20.15
N ILE A 817 -26.63 -42.01 -20.27
CA ILE A 817 -25.59 -42.96 -20.68
C ILE A 817 -26.11 -43.75 -21.90
N ASP A 818 -25.30 -43.91 -22.94
CA ASP A 818 -25.46 -44.94 -23.97
C ASP A 818 -24.93 -46.24 -23.39
N ARG A 819 -25.84 -47.03 -22.86
CA ARG A 819 -25.52 -48.22 -22.05
C ARG A 819 -24.58 -49.16 -22.81
N GLU A 820 -24.79 -49.36 -24.12
CA GLU A 820 -23.95 -50.20 -24.95
C GLU A 820 -22.54 -49.66 -25.12
N LYS A 821 -22.44 -48.35 -25.46
CA LYS A 821 -21.12 -47.69 -25.61
C LYS A 821 -20.38 -47.56 -24.31
N GLU A 822 -21.07 -47.31 -23.19
CA GLU A 822 -20.44 -47.17 -21.90
C GLU A 822 -19.94 -48.53 -21.39
N ILE A 823 -20.68 -49.64 -21.61
CA ILE A 823 -20.22 -50.98 -21.38
C ILE A 823 -18.98 -51.30 -22.24
N GLU A 824 -18.99 -50.94 -23.53
CA GLU A 824 -17.82 -51.08 -24.39
C GLU A 824 -16.61 -50.27 -23.90
N ARG A 825 -16.82 -49.03 -23.47
CA ARG A 825 -15.76 -48.15 -22.90
C ARG A 825 -15.19 -48.74 -21.62
N LEU A 826 -16.06 -49.12 -20.69
CA LEU A 826 -15.64 -49.69 -19.40
C LEU A 826 -14.95 -51.06 -19.60
N THR A 827 -15.39 -51.87 -20.55
CA THR A 827 -14.71 -53.13 -20.91
C THR A 827 -13.31 -52.88 -21.45
N LYS A 828 -13.16 -51.92 -22.38
CA LYS A 828 -11.83 -51.51 -22.88
C LYS A 828 -10.93 -50.98 -21.76
N GLU A 829 -11.48 -50.21 -20.84
CA GLU A 829 -10.74 -49.67 -19.71
C GLU A 829 -10.34 -50.79 -18.71
N GLN A 830 -11.22 -51.73 -18.45
CA GLN A 830 -10.92 -52.93 -17.66
C GLN A 830 -9.78 -53.74 -18.29
N GLU A 831 -9.78 -53.92 -19.60
CA GLU A 831 -8.71 -54.60 -20.34
C GLU A 831 -7.40 -53.80 -20.24
N ARG A 832 -7.44 -52.50 -20.40
CA ARG A 832 -6.28 -51.61 -20.25
C ARG A 832 -5.68 -51.71 -18.85
N LEU A 833 -6.51 -51.55 -17.82
CA LEU A 833 -6.08 -51.66 -16.42
C LEU A 833 -5.53 -53.07 -16.10
N THR A 834 -6.13 -54.11 -16.67
CA THR A 834 -5.63 -55.48 -16.52
C THR A 834 -4.21 -55.66 -17.10
N LYS A 835 -3.94 -55.06 -18.27
CA LYS A 835 -2.61 -55.06 -18.88
C LYS A 835 -1.60 -54.26 -18.05
N GLU A 836 -1.99 -53.09 -17.53
CA GLU A 836 -1.11 -52.25 -16.71
C GLU A 836 -0.79 -52.93 -15.35
N ILE A 837 -1.76 -53.59 -14.72
CA ILE A 837 -1.55 -54.37 -13.49
C ILE A 837 -0.55 -55.51 -13.78
N ALA A 838 -0.76 -56.29 -14.85
CA ALA A 838 0.14 -57.37 -15.22
C ALA A 838 1.56 -56.88 -15.54
N ARG A 839 1.68 -55.68 -16.17
CA ARG A 839 2.97 -55.02 -16.43
C ARG A 839 3.68 -54.66 -15.11
N CYS A 840 2.98 -53.99 -14.17
CA CYS A 840 3.53 -53.61 -12.88
C CYS A 840 3.92 -54.85 -12.05
N GLU A 841 3.05 -55.86 -12.00
CA GLU A 841 3.35 -57.15 -11.32
C GLU A 841 4.54 -57.83 -11.94
N GLY A 842 4.64 -57.86 -13.29
CA GLY A 842 5.80 -58.42 -14.01
C GLY A 842 7.10 -57.69 -13.69
N MET A 843 7.07 -56.37 -13.56
CA MET A 843 8.23 -55.56 -13.15
C MET A 843 8.62 -55.84 -11.69
N LEU A 844 7.65 -55.87 -10.79
CA LEU A 844 7.88 -56.09 -9.35
C LEU A 844 8.28 -57.54 -9.03
N ASN A 845 7.92 -58.52 -9.88
CA ASN A 845 8.36 -59.93 -9.80
C ASN A 845 9.74 -60.19 -10.47
N ASN A 846 10.30 -59.19 -11.17
CA ASN A 846 11.61 -59.32 -11.79
C ASN A 846 12.73 -59.05 -10.77
N PRO A 847 13.53 -60.05 -10.35
CA PRO A 847 14.61 -59.86 -9.39
C PRO A 847 15.66 -58.81 -9.81
N ASN A 848 15.87 -58.66 -11.12
CA ASN A 848 16.81 -57.66 -11.62
C ASN A 848 16.29 -56.20 -11.48
N PHE A 849 14.99 -56.04 -11.49
CA PHE A 849 14.39 -54.71 -11.25
C PHE A 849 14.37 -54.40 -9.75
N VAL A 850 13.87 -55.33 -8.92
CA VAL A 850 13.70 -55.10 -7.48
C VAL A 850 15.05 -54.95 -6.77
N ASN A 851 16.10 -55.67 -7.18
CA ASN A 851 17.40 -55.63 -6.51
C ASN A 851 18.38 -54.60 -7.06
N LYS A 852 18.16 -54.08 -8.29
CA LYS A 852 19.08 -53.14 -8.95
C LYS A 852 18.52 -51.72 -9.18
N ALA A 853 17.21 -51.54 -9.12
CA ALA A 853 16.62 -50.22 -9.27
C ALA A 853 16.68 -49.43 -7.94
N PRO A 854 16.73 -48.05 -7.99
CA PRO A 854 16.63 -47.26 -6.79
C PRO A 854 15.32 -47.55 -6.01
N ALA A 855 15.39 -47.65 -4.68
CA ALA A 855 14.25 -47.94 -3.82
C ALA A 855 13.00 -47.06 -4.11
N ALA A 856 13.20 -45.76 -4.41
CA ALA A 856 12.13 -44.84 -4.78
C ALA A 856 11.39 -45.24 -6.08
N LYS A 857 12.07 -45.88 -7.05
CA LYS A 857 11.43 -46.38 -8.28
C LYS A 857 10.62 -47.64 -8.05
N VAL A 858 11.08 -48.52 -7.16
CA VAL A 858 10.36 -49.75 -6.77
C VAL A 858 9.10 -49.37 -6.00
N GLU A 859 9.19 -48.38 -5.08
CA GLU A 859 8.05 -47.92 -4.31
C GLU A 859 7.02 -47.21 -5.18
N ALA A 860 7.46 -46.34 -6.10
CA ALA A 860 6.57 -45.67 -7.07
C ALA A 860 5.83 -46.69 -7.97
N GLU A 861 6.44 -47.87 -8.32
CA GLU A 861 5.76 -48.89 -9.11
C GLU A 861 4.77 -49.70 -8.28
N LYS A 862 5.01 -49.89 -6.98
CA LYS A 862 4.03 -50.47 -6.04
C LYS A 862 2.81 -49.56 -5.86
N GLU A 863 3.03 -48.27 -5.65
CA GLU A 863 1.93 -47.28 -5.55
C GLU A 863 1.07 -47.28 -6.82
N LYS A 864 1.69 -47.32 -8.01
CA LYS A 864 0.97 -47.45 -9.29
C LYS A 864 0.16 -48.75 -9.37
N LEU A 865 0.71 -49.87 -8.92
CA LEU A 865 0.02 -51.15 -8.94
C LEU A 865 -1.25 -51.09 -8.08
N GLU A 866 -1.14 -50.57 -6.84
CA GLU A 866 -2.30 -50.44 -5.94
C GLU A 866 -3.34 -49.50 -6.55
N LYS A 867 -2.91 -48.37 -7.07
CA LYS A 867 -3.81 -47.43 -7.75
C LYS A 867 -4.55 -48.04 -8.94
N TYR A 868 -3.87 -48.85 -9.77
CA TYR A 868 -4.51 -49.55 -10.89
C TYR A 868 -5.48 -50.63 -10.43
N LYS A 869 -5.19 -51.31 -9.32
CA LYS A 869 -6.10 -52.32 -8.70
C LYS A 869 -7.37 -51.64 -8.20
N GLU A 870 -7.24 -50.50 -7.47
CA GLU A 870 -8.41 -49.74 -7.01
C GLU A 870 -9.26 -49.23 -8.18
N MET A 871 -8.61 -48.72 -9.23
CA MET A 871 -9.30 -48.25 -10.44
C MET A 871 -10.05 -49.42 -11.13
N LYS A 872 -9.44 -50.59 -11.23
CA LYS A 872 -10.04 -51.79 -11.83
C LYS A 872 -11.25 -52.27 -11.03
N GLU A 873 -11.16 -52.23 -9.69
CA GLU A 873 -12.26 -52.62 -8.82
C GLU A 873 -13.47 -51.67 -8.99
N LYS A 874 -13.23 -50.36 -9.09
CA LYS A 874 -14.28 -49.36 -9.41
C LYS A 874 -14.92 -49.62 -10.78
N VAL A 875 -14.11 -49.89 -11.82
CA VAL A 875 -14.60 -50.23 -13.16
C VAL A 875 -15.43 -51.51 -13.16
N ASN A 876 -15.01 -52.55 -12.42
CA ASN A 876 -15.76 -53.79 -12.30
C ASN A 876 -17.11 -53.58 -11.60
N LEU A 877 -17.14 -52.77 -10.56
CA LEU A 877 -18.38 -52.41 -9.86
C LEU A 877 -19.36 -51.70 -10.81
N GLN A 878 -18.86 -50.72 -11.57
CA GLN A 878 -19.63 -50.00 -12.57
C GLN A 878 -20.19 -50.93 -13.66
N LEU A 879 -19.36 -51.84 -14.22
CA LEU A 879 -19.80 -52.85 -15.19
C LEU A 879 -20.88 -53.78 -14.63
N THR A 880 -20.74 -54.18 -13.38
CA THR A 880 -21.72 -55.07 -12.74
C THR A 880 -23.06 -54.39 -12.53
N GLN A 881 -23.04 -53.09 -12.22
CA GLN A 881 -24.24 -52.25 -12.08
C GLN A 881 -24.94 -52.01 -13.45
N MET A 882 -24.19 -51.94 -14.53
CA MET A 882 -24.70 -51.69 -15.89
C MET A 882 -25.17 -52.94 -16.60
N VAL A 883 -24.72 -54.13 -16.23
CA VAL A 883 -25.14 -55.41 -16.84
C VAL A 883 -26.37 -55.99 -16.15
N LYS A 884 -26.66 -55.57 -14.92
CA LYS A 884 -27.97 -55.85 -14.27
C LYS A 884 -29.03 -54.93 -14.83
#